data_d4f914281e6b493f02695f74f6688607
#
_entry.id   d4f914281e6b493f02695f74f6688607
#
_cell.length_a   1.000
_cell.length_b   1.000
_cell.length_c   1.000
_cell.angle_alpha   90.00
_cell.angle_beta   90.00
_cell.angle_gamma   90.00
#
_symmetry.space_group_name_H-M   'P 1'
#
loop_
_entity.id
_entity.type
_entity.pdbx_description
1 polymer ?
#
loop_
_entity_poly.entity_id
_entity_poly.type
_entity_poly.pdbx_seq_one_letter_code
_entity_poly.pdbx_strand_id
1 'polypeptide(L)'
;MDLETGVNQNRVKKESWKTILTLAYQSLGVVYGDLSTSPLYVYKSTFAEDITHSESNEEIYGVLSFVFWTLTLVPLLKYVFIVLKADDNGEGGTFALYSLLCRHAKVNSLPSCQLADEDLSSYKKDNIISPAPTTFGATLKSTLERHRVLQRFLLILALIGACMVIGDGILTPSLSVFSAVSGIELAIGKEHHKYVEVPLTCVILIALFALQHYGTHRVGFLFAPVVIIWLMCISAIGVYNIIKWDRHVYRALSPYYMYKFLKKTQRGGWMSLGGILLCITGSEAMFADLGHFSQLSIQIAFTFMVYPSLILAYMGQAAYLSQHHVIESESYGIGFYVSVPEILRLPVLVIAILAAVVGSQAIITGTFSIIKQCSSLGCFPRVKIVNTSSKIHGQIYIPEINWTLMLLCLAVTIGFRDTKRMGNASGLAVITVMLVTTCLMSLVIVLCWRKSVLLALCFVIFFGSIEALYFSASLIKFLEGAWVPIVMAFAFMIVMCIWHYGSLKKYEFDVQNKVSVEWLLGLGPSLGIVRVRGIGLIHTELVSGIPAIFSHFVTNLPAFHQVLVFLCVKSVPVPHVKHEERFLVGHIGPREYRIYRCIVRYGYRDAHKDDSEFENDLVCSIAEFIRTGKMGLNVNGEDLRKDFEDLTVVGTPSTHLSGVQLCEDEDVSAELVGTSERKEILSPRVTKPKKRVRFVIPESPKIDRSAQEELRELMEAREAGIAYILGHSYVRAKQGSSLFKKIAINFGYDFLRRNSRPPTYTLSVPHASTLEVGMVYNV
;
A
#
# COMPACT_ATOMS: atom_id res chain seq x y z
N MET A 1 29.04 -33.15 30.74
CA MET A 1 29.10 -31.71 31.03
C MET A 1 29.09 -31.04 29.67
N ASP A 2 27.88 -31.02 29.05
CA ASP A 2 27.66 -30.68 27.65
C ASP A 2 27.22 -29.26 27.55
N LEU A 3 28.01 -28.45 26.84
CA LEU A 3 27.71 -27.07 26.49
C LEU A 3 26.77 -27.10 25.28
N GLU A 4 25.47 -26.95 25.52
CA GLU A 4 24.47 -26.72 24.48
C GLU A 4 24.65 -25.31 23.90
N THR A 5 25.21 -25.26 22.71
CA THR A 5 25.18 -24.08 21.86
C THR A 5 23.76 -23.88 21.33
N GLY A 6 23.00 -23.00 21.99
CA GLY A 6 21.66 -22.61 21.58
C GLY A 6 21.67 -21.80 20.28
N VAL A 7 21.67 -22.47 19.15
CA VAL A 7 21.28 -21.88 17.85
C VAL A 7 19.76 -21.73 17.85
N ASN A 8 19.31 -20.54 18.18
CA ASN A 8 17.91 -20.16 18.11
C ASN A 8 17.50 -20.07 16.61
N GLN A 9 17.21 -21.21 16.00
CA GLN A 9 16.50 -21.26 14.74
C GLN A 9 15.11 -20.70 15.01
N ASN A 10 14.82 -19.51 14.50
CA ASN A 10 13.47 -19.00 14.33
C ASN A 10 12.68 -19.97 13.44
N ARG A 11 12.16 -21.06 14.02
CA ARG A 11 11.08 -21.86 13.46
C ARG A 11 9.93 -20.89 13.22
N VAL A 12 9.59 -20.65 11.96
CA VAL A 12 8.30 -20.11 11.57
C VAL A 12 7.25 -20.88 12.38
N LYS A 13 6.67 -20.28 13.39
CA LYS A 13 5.61 -20.90 14.19
C LYS A 13 4.52 -21.26 13.20
N LYS A 14 4.28 -22.53 12.97
CA LYS A 14 3.12 -23.02 12.21
C LYS A 14 1.89 -22.40 12.87
N GLU A 15 1.20 -21.53 12.15
CA GLU A 15 -0.03 -20.93 12.64
C GLU A 15 -1.00 -22.02 13.09
N SER A 16 -1.63 -21.81 14.24
CA SER A 16 -2.64 -22.75 14.74
C SER A 16 -3.83 -22.78 13.76
N TRP A 17 -4.40 -23.95 13.51
CA TRP A 17 -5.63 -24.07 12.71
C TRP A 17 -6.76 -23.15 13.19
N LYS A 18 -6.86 -22.92 14.50
CA LYS A 18 -7.81 -21.93 15.06
C LYS A 18 -7.54 -20.52 14.55
N THR A 19 -6.28 -20.11 14.51
CA THR A 19 -5.87 -18.80 14.00
C THR A 19 -6.20 -18.68 12.51
N ILE A 20 -5.87 -19.70 11.71
CA ILE A 20 -6.15 -19.73 10.27
C ILE A 20 -7.66 -19.62 10.00
N LEU A 21 -8.49 -20.38 10.71
CA LEU A 21 -9.94 -20.33 10.56
C LEU A 21 -10.53 -18.99 11.02
N THR A 22 -9.99 -18.39 12.08
CA THR A 22 -10.41 -17.04 12.53
C THR A 22 -10.04 -16.00 11.49
N LEU A 23 -8.84 -16.05 10.92
CA LEU A 23 -8.42 -15.19 9.83
C LEU A 23 -9.24 -15.42 8.56
N ALA A 24 -9.59 -16.67 8.23
CA ALA A 24 -10.46 -17.00 7.11
C ALA A 24 -11.87 -16.41 7.30
N TYR A 25 -12.43 -16.49 8.51
CA TYR A 25 -13.69 -15.85 8.85
C TYR A 25 -13.63 -14.33 8.70
N GLN A 26 -12.57 -13.68 9.19
CA GLN A 26 -12.40 -12.23 9.07
C GLN A 26 -12.16 -11.80 7.62
N SER A 27 -11.45 -12.60 6.82
CA SER A 27 -11.20 -12.31 5.40
C SER A 27 -12.49 -12.29 4.57
N LEU A 28 -13.51 -13.07 4.93
CA LEU A 28 -14.80 -13.05 4.26
C LEU A 28 -15.44 -11.66 4.25
N GLY A 29 -15.35 -10.95 5.36
CA GLY A 29 -15.92 -9.60 5.47
C GLY A 29 -15.09 -8.52 4.78
N VAL A 30 -13.75 -8.62 4.83
CA VAL A 30 -12.87 -7.56 4.38
C VAL A 30 -12.45 -7.74 2.92
N VAL A 31 -12.20 -8.97 2.47
CA VAL A 31 -11.61 -9.25 1.15
C VAL A 31 -12.65 -9.54 0.08
N TYR A 32 -13.72 -10.27 0.43
CA TYR A 32 -14.65 -10.83 -0.55
C TYR A 32 -15.97 -10.07 -0.69
N GLY A 33 -16.11 -8.93 -0.03
CA GLY A 33 -17.33 -8.13 -0.09
C GLY A 33 -17.70 -7.72 -1.51
N ASP A 34 -16.76 -7.19 -2.28
CA ASP A 34 -17.00 -6.74 -3.66
C ASP A 34 -17.31 -7.90 -4.60
N LEU A 35 -16.52 -8.96 -4.57
CA LEU A 35 -16.74 -10.14 -5.41
C LEU A 35 -18.11 -10.79 -5.12
N SER A 36 -18.56 -10.76 -3.87
CA SER A 36 -19.86 -11.32 -3.46
C SER A 36 -21.07 -10.53 -3.94
N THR A 37 -20.92 -9.24 -4.24
CA THR A 37 -21.99 -8.37 -4.74
C THR A 37 -22.10 -8.35 -6.26
N SER A 38 -21.13 -8.92 -6.99
CA SER A 38 -21.12 -9.01 -8.45
C SER A 38 -22.40 -9.60 -9.06
N PRO A 39 -23.10 -10.61 -8.48
CA PRO A 39 -24.34 -11.12 -9.02
C PRO A 39 -25.46 -10.09 -9.18
N LEU A 40 -25.39 -8.96 -8.47
CA LEU A 40 -26.38 -7.88 -8.57
C LEU A 40 -26.39 -7.17 -9.94
N TYR A 41 -25.22 -7.09 -10.60
CA TYR A 41 -25.07 -6.28 -11.81
C TYR A 41 -24.52 -7.01 -13.04
N VAL A 42 -23.96 -8.21 -12.91
CA VAL A 42 -23.33 -8.93 -14.04
C VAL A 42 -24.34 -9.24 -15.15
N TYR A 43 -25.43 -9.91 -14.84
CA TYR A 43 -26.44 -10.23 -15.85
C TYR A 43 -27.12 -8.97 -16.40
N LYS A 44 -27.39 -7.97 -15.55
CA LYS A 44 -27.93 -6.68 -15.96
C LYS A 44 -27.02 -5.97 -16.98
N SER A 45 -25.71 -5.99 -16.76
CA SER A 45 -24.73 -5.37 -17.66
C SER A 45 -24.48 -6.18 -18.92
N THR A 46 -24.68 -7.50 -18.88
CA THR A 46 -24.41 -8.41 -20.00
C THR A 46 -25.54 -8.42 -21.03
N PHE A 47 -26.81 -8.45 -20.57
CA PHE A 47 -27.99 -8.56 -21.45
C PHE A 47 -28.58 -7.20 -21.88
N ALA A 48 -28.12 -6.09 -21.37
CA ALA A 48 -28.61 -4.78 -21.77
C ALA A 48 -28.15 -4.43 -23.19
N GLU A 49 -29.07 -4.38 -24.15
CA GLU A 49 -28.92 -3.88 -25.53
C GLU A 49 -28.10 -4.70 -26.53
N ASP A 50 -27.12 -5.50 -26.06
CA ASP A 50 -26.15 -6.15 -26.97
C ASP A 50 -26.60 -7.51 -27.49
N ILE A 51 -27.54 -8.16 -26.82
CA ILE A 51 -28.06 -9.49 -27.19
C ILE A 51 -29.56 -9.40 -27.42
N THR A 52 -29.99 -9.66 -28.67
CA THR A 52 -31.41 -9.80 -29.00
C THR A 52 -31.93 -11.11 -28.43
N HIS A 53 -33.13 -11.05 -27.81
CA HIS A 53 -33.78 -12.24 -27.28
C HIS A 53 -34.05 -13.24 -28.40
N SER A 54 -33.58 -14.44 -28.23
CA SER A 54 -33.97 -15.56 -29.06
C SER A 54 -34.82 -16.53 -28.24
N GLU A 55 -35.70 -17.25 -28.92
CA GLU A 55 -36.54 -18.29 -28.32
C GLU A 55 -35.74 -19.48 -27.73
N SER A 56 -34.40 -19.47 -27.89
CA SER A 56 -33.54 -20.55 -27.43
C SER A 56 -32.70 -20.13 -26.20
N ASN A 57 -32.53 -21.05 -25.23
CA ASN A 57 -31.73 -20.85 -24.01
C ASN A 57 -30.22 -20.81 -24.27
N GLU A 58 -29.77 -20.91 -25.53
CA GLU A 58 -28.35 -21.02 -25.86
C GLU A 58 -27.54 -19.80 -25.45
N GLU A 59 -28.13 -18.61 -25.51
CA GLU A 59 -27.47 -17.35 -25.12
C GLU A 59 -27.29 -17.28 -23.61
N ILE A 60 -28.33 -17.62 -22.85
CA ILE A 60 -28.27 -17.63 -21.37
C ILE A 60 -27.28 -18.67 -20.88
N TYR A 61 -27.30 -19.88 -21.46
CA TYR A 61 -26.33 -20.92 -21.11
C TYR A 61 -24.91 -20.56 -21.53
N GLY A 62 -24.77 -19.84 -22.66
CA GLY A 62 -23.47 -19.33 -23.10
C GLY A 62 -22.89 -18.31 -22.14
N VAL A 63 -23.69 -17.35 -21.68
CA VAL A 63 -23.26 -16.37 -20.67
C VAL A 63 -22.89 -17.07 -19.36
N LEU A 64 -23.71 -18.02 -18.88
CA LEU A 64 -23.39 -18.78 -17.67
C LEU A 64 -22.10 -19.56 -17.83
N SER A 65 -21.87 -20.19 -19.00
CA SER A 65 -20.61 -20.89 -19.29
C SER A 65 -19.41 -19.97 -19.22
N PHE A 66 -19.49 -18.77 -19.81
CA PHE A 66 -18.44 -17.76 -19.72
C PHE A 66 -18.20 -17.32 -18.27
N VAL A 67 -19.24 -17.00 -17.51
CA VAL A 67 -19.12 -16.62 -16.09
C VAL A 67 -18.44 -17.72 -15.28
N PHE A 68 -18.86 -18.98 -15.46
CA PHE A 68 -18.28 -20.14 -14.76
C PHE A 68 -16.78 -20.28 -15.04
N TRP A 69 -16.39 -20.32 -16.32
CA TRP A 69 -15.00 -20.49 -16.69
C TRP A 69 -14.14 -19.28 -16.33
N THR A 70 -14.67 -18.07 -16.41
CA THR A 70 -13.96 -16.85 -15.99
C THR A 70 -13.68 -16.86 -14.50
N LEU A 71 -14.68 -17.19 -13.66
CA LEU A 71 -14.49 -17.34 -12.21
C LEU A 71 -13.53 -18.49 -11.85
N THR A 72 -13.52 -19.57 -12.62
CA THR A 72 -12.62 -20.69 -12.39
C THR A 72 -11.17 -20.36 -12.79
N LEU A 73 -10.98 -19.77 -13.98
CA LEU A 73 -9.63 -19.55 -14.53
C LEU A 73 -8.95 -18.33 -13.90
N VAL A 74 -9.67 -17.23 -13.68
CA VAL A 74 -9.04 -15.99 -13.22
C VAL A 74 -9.00 -15.92 -11.68
N PRO A 75 -10.08 -15.78 -10.91
CA PRO A 75 -9.98 -15.67 -9.46
C PRO A 75 -9.40 -16.93 -8.82
N LEU A 76 -9.90 -18.13 -9.19
CA LEU A 76 -9.49 -19.36 -8.52
C LEU A 76 -8.10 -19.80 -8.99
N LEU A 77 -7.90 -20.08 -10.29
CA LEU A 77 -6.65 -20.67 -10.77
C LEU A 77 -5.51 -19.66 -10.79
N LYS A 78 -5.71 -18.48 -11.39
CA LYS A 78 -4.65 -17.46 -11.50
C LYS A 78 -4.35 -16.81 -10.16
N TYR A 79 -5.37 -16.20 -9.48
CA TYR A 79 -5.11 -15.43 -8.27
C TYR A 79 -4.90 -16.34 -7.06
N VAL A 80 -5.86 -17.19 -6.69
CA VAL A 80 -5.81 -17.97 -5.44
C VAL A 80 -4.67 -18.99 -5.43
N PHE A 81 -4.40 -19.67 -6.54
CA PHE A 81 -3.37 -20.71 -6.56
C PHE A 81 -1.99 -20.26 -7.06
N ILE A 82 -1.90 -19.19 -7.85
CA ILE A 82 -0.61 -18.76 -8.44
C ILE A 82 -0.19 -17.41 -7.86
N VAL A 83 -0.96 -16.33 -8.07
CA VAL A 83 -0.55 -14.96 -7.77
C VAL A 83 -0.39 -14.72 -6.26
N LEU A 84 -1.28 -15.26 -5.41
CA LEU A 84 -1.15 -15.15 -3.96
C LEU A 84 0.14 -15.76 -3.38
N LYS A 85 0.87 -16.59 -4.15
CA LYS A 85 2.19 -17.12 -3.75
C LYS A 85 3.34 -16.13 -4.00
N ALA A 86 3.08 -15.08 -4.78
CA ALA A 86 4.06 -14.05 -5.07
C ALA A 86 3.91 -12.90 -4.06
N ASP A 87 3.97 -13.24 -2.78
CA ASP A 87 3.95 -12.29 -1.69
C ASP A 87 5.34 -11.68 -1.45
N ASP A 88 5.37 -10.42 -1.06
CA ASP A 88 6.56 -9.76 -0.57
C ASP A 88 6.55 -9.77 0.97
N ASN A 89 7.06 -10.85 1.57
CA ASN A 89 7.02 -11.08 3.03
C ASN A 89 5.61 -10.90 3.64
N GLY A 90 4.61 -11.45 2.98
CA GLY A 90 3.20 -11.37 3.36
C GLY A 90 2.42 -10.23 2.71
N GLU A 91 3.05 -9.33 1.95
CA GLU A 91 2.39 -8.26 1.22
C GLU A 91 2.03 -8.64 -0.21
N GLY A 92 0.90 -8.12 -0.69
CA GLY A 92 0.43 -8.32 -2.06
C GLY A 92 0.12 -7.02 -2.79
N GLY A 93 -0.35 -7.16 -4.02
CA GLY A 93 -0.71 -6.07 -4.92
C GLY A 93 0.34 -5.78 -5.98
N THR A 94 -0.05 -5.04 -7.02
CA THR A 94 0.81 -4.70 -8.17
C THR A 94 2.09 -3.98 -7.75
N PHE A 95 2.02 -3.11 -6.74
CA PHE A 95 3.16 -2.35 -6.26
C PHE A 95 4.10 -3.19 -5.39
N ALA A 96 3.57 -4.18 -4.65
CA ALA A 96 4.38 -5.17 -3.93
C ALA A 96 5.17 -6.05 -4.90
N LEU A 97 4.55 -6.49 -6.02
CA LEU A 97 5.27 -7.19 -7.10
C LEU A 97 6.40 -6.34 -7.69
N TYR A 98 6.14 -5.05 -7.90
CA TYR A 98 7.17 -4.12 -8.38
C TYR A 98 8.33 -3.99 -7.37
N SER A 99 8.04 -3.85 -6.08
CA SER A 99 9.04 -3.81 -5.00
C SER A 99 9.88 -5.09 -4.97
N LEU A 100 9.23 -6.25 -5.06
CA LEU A 100 9.87 -7.56 -5.14
C LEU A 100 10.82 -7.66 -6.34
N LEU A 101 10.39 -7.20 -7.52
CA LEU A 101 11.22 -7.17 -8.73
C LEU A 101 12.41 -6.21 -8.59
N CYS A 102 12.20 -5.00 -8.03
CA CYS A 102 13.29 -4.04 -7.79
C CYS A 102 14.36 -4.63 -6.89
N ARG A 103 13.97 -5.33 -5.83
CA ARG A 103 14.88 -5.98 -4.90
C ARG A 103 15.71 -7.09 -5.56
N HIS A 104 15.08 -7.97 -6.36
CA HIS A 104 15.78 -9.08 -7.01
C HIS A 104 16.63 -8.68 -8.22
N ALA A 105 16.17 -7.70 -8.98
CA ALA A 105 16.86 -7.20 -10.16
C ALA A 105 17.79 -6.01 -9.88
N LYS A 106 17.98 -5.62 -8.60
CA LYS A 106 18.80 -4.47 -8.19
C LYS A 106 18.46 -3.19 -8.97
N VAL A 107 17.17 -2.99 -9.25
CA VAL A 107 16.67 -1.82 -9.96
C VAL A 107 16.59 -0.65 -8.98
N ASN A 108 17.52 0.27 -9.05
CA ASN A 108 17.57 1.45 -8.20
C ASN A 108 16.65 2.54 -8.73
N SER A 109 15.35 2.38 -8.56
CA SER A 109 14.37 3.44 -8.87
C SER A 109 14.36 4.54 -7.80
N LEU A 110 14.83 4.23 -6.60
CA LEU A 110 14.95 5.17 -5.50
C LEU A 110 16.35 5.81 -5.55
N PRO A 111 16.42 7.14 -5.61
CA PRO A 111 17.71 7.84 -5.72
C PRO A 111 18.60 7.66 -4.48
N SER A 112 18.06 7.25 -3.33
CA SER A 112 18.77 7.09 -2.05
C SER A 112 19.19 5.64 -1.72
N CYS A 113 19.11 4.71 -2.69
CA CYS A 113 19.49 3.30 -2.46
C CYS A 113 20.98 3.12 -2.26
N GLN A 114 21.38 2.35 -1.25
CA GLN A 114 22.80 2.07 -0.92
C GLN A 114 23.09 0.56 -0.96
N LEU A 115 24.36 0.21 -1.18
CA LEU A 115 24.83 -1.17 -1.05
C LEU A 115 24.55 -1.77 0.34
N ALA A 116 24.63 -0.94 1.40
CA ALA A 116 24.29 -1.35 2.77
C ALA A 116 22.82 -1.78 2.94
N ASP A 117 21.91 -1.40 2.03
CA ASP A 117 20.52 -1.85 2.08
C ASP A 117 20.38 -3.30 1.63
N GLU A 118 21.32 -3.81 0.83
CA GLU A 118 21.37 -5.21 0.40
C GLU A 118 21.74 -6.17 1.56
N ASP A 119 22.34 -5.65 2.65
CA ASP A 119 22.68 -6.42 3.84
C ASP A 119 21.52 -6.72 4.78
N LEU A 120 20.34 -6.13 4.53
CA LEU A 120 19.15 -6.43 5.31
C LEU A 120 18.82 -7.93 5.28
N SER A 121 18.41 -8.46 6.43
CA SER A 121 18.06 -9.89 6.56
C SER A 121 16.94 -10.33 5.60
N SER A 122 16.06 -9.41 5.21
CA SER A 122 15.04 -9.65 4.21
C SER A 122 15.61 -9.97 2.83
N TYR A 123 16.68 -9.28 2.40
CA TYR A 123 17.39 -9.57 1.15
C TYR A 123 18.16 -10.90 1.20
N LYS A 124 18.79 -11.21 2.35
CA LYS A 124 19.57 -12.44 2.53
C LYS A 124 18.68 -13.68 2.53
N LYS A 125 17.49 -13.62 3.14
CA LYS A 125 16.53 -14.73 3.19
C LYS A 125 16.10 -15.18 1.79
N ASP A 126 15.81 -14.24 0.91
CA ASP A 126 15.39 -14.53 -0.47
C ASP A 126 16.50 -15.21 -1.29
N ASN A 127 17.77 -14.85 -1.04
CA ASN A 127 18.91 -15.42 -1.74
C ASN A 127 19.28 -16.86 -1.27
N ILE A 128 19.00 -17.20 -0.02
CA ILE A 128 19.33 -18.53 0.55
C ILE A 128 18.33 -19.60 0.11
N ILE A 129 17.06 -19.25 -0.04
CA ILE A 129 15.96 -20.19 -0.33
C ILE A 129 15.82 -20.47 -1.84
N SER A 130 16.34 -19.60 -2.69
CA SER A 130 16.14 -19.68 -4.13
C SER A 130 17.17 -20.57 -4.84
N PRO A 131 16.76 -21.45 -5.78
CA PRO A 131 17.67 -22.25 -6.60
C PRO A 131 18.61 -21.35 -7.46
N ALA A 132 19.68 -21.92 -7.99
CA ALA A 132 20.60 -21.18 -8.87
C ALA A 132 19.85 -20.53 -10.04
N PRO A 133 20.22 -19.29 -10.47
CA PRO A 133 19.55 -18.64 -11.57
C PRO A 133 19.73 -19.41 -12.88
N THR A 134 18.67 -19.52 -13.68
CA THR A 134 18.76 -20.04 -15.03
C THR A 134 19.62 -19.12 -15.89
N THR A 135 20.32 -19.63 -16.91
CA THR A 135 21.18 -18.83 -17.81
C THR A 135 20.41 -17.64 -18.40
N PHE A 136 19.17 -17.84 -18.83
CA PHE A 136 18.32 -16.77 -19.34
C PHE A 136 17.90 -15.78 -18.24
N GLY A 137 17.55 -16.27 -17.06
CA GLY A 137 17.20 -15.39 -15.92
C GLY A 137 18.37 -14.48 -15.53
N ALA A 138 19.59 -14.99 -15.54
CA ALA A 138 20.81 -14.19 -15.32
C ALA A 138 21.01 -13.12 -16.40
N THR A 139 20.80 -13.47 -17.67
CA THR A 139 20.90 -12.55 -18.81
C THR A 139 19.81 -11.47 -18.73
N LEU A 140 18.55 -11.86 -18.44
CA LEU A 140 17.45 -10.90 -18.29
C LEU A 140 17.70 -9.94 -17.12
N LYS A 141 18.19 -10.44 -16.01
CA LYS A 141 18.58 -9.64 -14.83
C LYS A 141 19.66 -8.63 -15.22
N SER A 142 20.76 -9.07 -15.82
CA SER A 142 21.86 -8.21 -16.29
C SER A 142 21.37 -7.16 -17.31
N THR A 143 20.47 -7.52 -18.21
CA THR A 143 19.86 -6.61 -19.18
C THR A 143 19.02 -5.53 -18.48
N LEU A 144 18.21 -5.93 -17.50
CA LEU A 144 17.40 -5.00 -16.73
C LEU A 144 18.25 -4.05 -15.89
N GLU A 145 19.32 -4.54 -15.28
CA GLU A 145 20.29 -3.73 -14.51
C GLU A 145 21.01 -2.71 -15.42
N ARG A 146 21.35 -3.10 -16.65
CA ARG A 146 22.11 -2.25 -17.57
C ARG A 146 21.29 -1.17 -18.25
N HIS A 147 20.01 -1.43 -18.57
CA HIS A 147 19.18 -0.54 -19.39
C HIS A 147 18.20 0.30 -18.56
N ARG A 148 18.53 1.57 -18.31
CA ARG A 148 17.68 2.53 -17.59
C ARG A 148 16.29 2.74 -18.24
N VAL A 149 16.18 2.57 -19.56
CA VAL A 149 14.89 2.67 -20.27
C VAL A 149 13.94 1.56 -19.83
N LEU A 150 14.45 0.33 -19.70
CA LEU A 150 13.67 -0.82 -19.27
C LEU A 150 13.21 -0.70 -17.80
N GLN A 151 14.06 -0.14 -16.95
CA GLN A 151 13.73 0.17 -15.56
C GLN A 151 12.59 1.21 -15.46
N ARG A 152 12.66 2.28 -16.28
CA ARG A 152 11.59 3.29 -16.36
C ARG A 152 10.29 2.69 -16.88
N PHE A 153 10.38 1.81 -17.90
CA PHE A 153 9.21 1.12 -18.42
C PHE A 153 8.53 0.25 -17.35
N LEU A 154 9.32 -0.48 -16.56
CA LEU A 154 8.81 -1.29 -15.45
C LEU A 154 8.09 -0.41 -14.39
N LEU A 155 8.68 0.75 -14.06
CA LEU A 155 8.05 1.72 -13.14
C LEU A 155 6.73 2.25 -13.72
N ILE A 156 6.72 2.67 -15.00
CA ILE A 156 5.50 3.17 -15.65
C ILE A 156 4.41 2.10 -15.66
N LEU A 157 4.76 0.84 -15.94
CA LEU A 157 3.82 -0.28 -15.93
C LEU A 157 3.20 -0.46 -14.53
N ALA A 158 4.02 -0.43 -13.47
CA ALA A 158 3.54 -0.51 -12.09
C ALA A 158 2.65 0.68 -11.72
N LEU A 159 3.01 1.90 -12.16
CA LEU A 159 2.21 3.11 -11.93
C LEU A 159 0.87 3.06 -12.66
N ILE A 160 0.81 2.53 -13.91
CA ILE A 160 -0.47 2.30 -14.60
C ILE A 160 -1.36 1.38 -13.77
N GLY A 161 -0.82 0.25 -13.28
CA GLY A 161 -1.56 -0.65 -12.41
C GLY A 161 -2.10 0.07 -11.16
N ALA A 162 -1.23 0.79 -10.45
CA ALA A 162 -1.63 1.52 -9.25
C ALA A 162 -2.70 2.60 -9.53
N CYS A 163 -2.54 3.38 -10.61
CA CYS A 163 -3.52 4.41 -10.99
C CYS A 163 -4.87 3.81 -11.36
N MET A 164 -4.88 2.67 -12.05
CA MET A 164 -6.12 1.97 -12.40
C MET A 164 -6.81 1.38 -11.16
N VAL A 165 -6.07 0.84 -10.19
CA VAL A 165 -6.65 0.39 -8.91
C VAL A 165 -7.24 1.55 -8.11
N ILE A 166 -6.57 2.72 -8.09
CA ILE A 166 -7.13 3.93 -7.47
C ILE A 166 -8.44 4.34 -8.19
N GLY A 167 -8.46 4.25 -9.53
CA GLY A 167 -9.65 4.49 -10.34
C GLY A 167 -10.78 3.52 -10.03
N ASP A 168 -10.49 2.24 -9.87
CA ASP A 168 -11.45 1.21 -9.46
C ASP A 168 -11.97 1.47 -8.03
N GLY A 169 -11.12 1.97 -7.13
CA GLY A 169 -11.50 2.43 -5.79
C GLY A 169 -12.54 3.56 -5.76
N ILE A 170 -12.80 4.22 -6.90
CA ILE A 170 -13.85 5.22 -7.07
C ILE A 170 -15.08 4.59 -7.74
N LEU A 171 -14.86 3.78 -8.78
CA LEU A 171 -15.92 3.22 -9.60
C LEU A 171 -16.69 2.10 -8.88
N THR A 172 -15.99 1.20 -8.22
CA THR A 172 -16.58 0.02 -7.58
C THR A 172 -17.52 0.37 -6.43
N PRO A 173 -17.21 1.29 -5.47
CA PRO A 173 -18.18 1.69 -4.46
C PRO A 173 -19.43 2.32 -5.07
N SER A 174 -19.27 3.13 -6.12
CA SER A 174 -20.39 3.75 -6.83
C SER A 174 -21.27 2.70 -7.49
N LEU A 175 -20.67 1.73 -8.21
CA LEU A 175 -21.39 0.66 -8.91
C LEU A 175 -22.11 -0.28 -7.94
N SER A 176 -21.42 -0.77 -6.90
CA SER A 176 -21.95 -1.76 -5.97
C SER A 176 -23.11 -1.20 -5.16
N VAL A 177 -23.00 0.02 -4.61
CA VAL A 177 -24.06 0.66 -3.85
C VAL A 177 -25.25 1.02 -4.76
N PHE A 178 -24.99 1.59 -5.93
CA PHE A 178 -26.03 1.94 -6.88
C PHE A 178 -26.80 0.69 -7.34
N SER A 179 -26.11 -0.39 -7.68
CA SER A 179 -26.74 -1.66 -8.10
C SER A 179 -27.52 -2.33 -6.97
N ALA A 180 -27.07 -2.22 -5.72
CA ALA A 180 -27.81 -2.72 -4.57
C ALA A 180 -29.10 -1.91 -4.34
N VAL A 181 -29.03 -0.58 -4.47
CA VAL A 181 -30.20 0.31 -4.33
C VAL A 181 -31.19 0.15 -5.48
N SER A 182 -30.74 -0.22 -6.68
CA SER A 182 -31.61 -0.35 -7.87
C SER A 182 -32.78 -1.34 -7.68
N GLY A 183 -32.68 -2.26 -6.71
CA GLY A 183 -33.82 -3.14 -6.34
C GLY A 183 -35.05 -2.40 -5.83
N ILE A 184 -34.94 -1.14 -5.43
CA ILE A 184 -36.07 -0.28 -5.05
C ILE A 184 -37.03 -0.01 -6.23
N GLU A 185 -36.53 -0.09 -7.46
CA GLU A 185 -37.34 0.07 -8.68
C GLU A 185 -38.55 -0.84 -8.69
N LEU A 186 -38.42 -2.08 -8.16
CA LEU A 186 -39.54 -3.04 -8.08
C LEU A 186 -40.60 -2.64 -7.04
N ALA A 187 -40.25 -1.79 -6.07
CA ALA A 187 -41.19 -1.39 -5.00
C ALA A 187 -41.90 -0.06 -5.28
N ILE A 188 -41.27 0.88 -6.00
CA ILE A 188 -41.76 2.27 -6.13
C ILE A 188 -42.40 2.55 -7.52
N GLY A 189 -42.19 1.69 -8.52
CA GLY A 189 -42.69 1.90 -9.89
C GLY A 189 -41.78 2.80 -10.74
N LYS A 190 -41.95 2.67 -12.08
CA LYS A 190 -40.99 3.11 -13.10
C LYS A 190 -40.76 4.62 -13.23
N GLU A 191 -41.75 5.45 -12.93
CA GLU A 191 -41.64 6.90 -13.18
C GLU A 191 -40.83 7.66 -12.12
N HIS A 192 -40.76 7.16 -10.88
CA HIS A 192 -40.17 7.87 -9.76
C HIS A 192 -38.88 7.25 -9.24
N HIS A 193 -38.48 6.06 -9.72
CA HIS A 193 -37.31 5.35 -9.17
C HIS A 193 -36.01 6.14 -9.26
N LYS A 194 -35.72 6.83 -10.38
CA LYS A 194 -34.47 7.61 -10.58
C LYS A 194 -34.34 8.77 -9.61
N TYR A 195 -35.47 9.34 -9.17
CA TYR A 195 -35.47 10.44 -8.17
C TYR A 195 -35.13 9.95 -6.74
N VAL A 196 -35.30 8.65 -6.46
CA VAL A 196 -35.01 8.05 -5.16
C VAL A 196 -33.67 7.32 -5.18
N GLU A 197 -33.35 6.62 -6.24
CA GLU A 197 -32.16 5.78 -6.37
C GLU A 197 -30.85 6.59 -6.25
N VAL A 198 -30.72 7.69 -7.01
CA VAL A 198 -29.50 8.52 -7.00
C VAL A 198 -29.28 9.21 -5.64
N PRO A 199 -30.27 9.93 -5.05
CA PRO A 199 -30.07 10.55 -3.73
C PRO A 199 -29.80 9.54 -2.63
N LEU A 200 -30.49 8.40 -2.61
CA LEU A 200 -30.26 7.37 -1.61
C LEU A 200 -28.85 6.78 -1.71
N THR A 201 -28.41 6.49 -2.93
CA THR A 201 -27.02 6.05 -3.19
C THR A 201 -26.01 7.09 -2.68
N CYS A 202 -26.23 8.39 -2.97
CA CYS A 202 -25.36 9.46 -2.48
C CYS A 202 -25.32 9.51 -0.95
N VAL A 203 -26.44 9.39 -0.27
CA VAL A 203 -26.52 9.36 1.21
C VAL A 203 -25.74 8.19 1.77
N ILE A 204 -25.91 6.98 1.18
CA ILE A 204 -25.19 5.78 1.61
C ILE A 204 -23.68 5.95 1.39
N LEU A 205 -23.24 6.49 0.25
CA LEU A 205 -21.83 6.75 -0.04
C LEU A 205 -21.23 7.77 0.96
N ILE A 206 -21.91 8.87 1.24
CA ILE A 206 -21.45 9.85 2.24
C ILE A 206 -21.32 9.19 3.60
N ALA A 207 -22.31 8.40 4.04
CA ALA A 207 -22.24 7.67 5.29
C ALA A 207 -21.05 6.67 5.32
N LEU A 208 -20.83 5.94 4.21
CA LEU A 208 -19.72 5.00 4.07
C LEU A 208 -18.37 5.68 4.28
N PHE A 209 -18.10 6.79 3.57
CA PHE A 209 -16.84 7.52 3.69
C PHE A 209 -16.68 8.25 5.02
N ALA A 210 -17.77 8.70 5.64
CA ALA A 210 -17.75 9.29 6.97
C ALA A 210 -17.41 8.25 8.05
N LEU A 211 -17.92 7.02 7.94
CA LEU A 211 -17.61 5.92 8.86
C LEU A 211 -16.13 5.48 8.83
N GLN A 212 -15.41 5.73 7.73
CA GLN A 212 -13.98 5.43 7.62
C GLN A 212 -13.13 6.04 8.73
N HIS A 213 -13.51 7.24 9.19
CA HIS A 213 -12.79 7.96 10.25
C HIS A 213 -12.72 7.18 11.57
N TYR A 214 -13.75 6.40 11.89
CA TYR A 214 -13.81 5.62 13.14
C TYR A 214 -12.95 4.34 13.10
N GLY A 215 -12.37 4.02 11.96
CA GLY A 215 -11.50 2.87 11.75
C GLY A 215 -12.26 1.55 11.52
N THR A 216 -11.87 0.87 10.45
CA THR A 216 -12.46 -0.42 10.04
C THR A 216 -12.26 -1.53 11.06
N HIS A 217 -11.27 -1.41 11.96
CA HIS A 217 -10.98 -2.42 12.97
C HIS A 217 -12.15 -2.67 13.97
N ARG A 218 -12.84 -1.62 14.38
CA ARG A 218 -13.97 -1.75 15.33
C ARG A 218 -15.20 -2.35 14.67
N VAL A 219 -15.39 -2.10 13.39
CA VAL A 219 -16.57 -2.50 12.62
C VAL A 219 -16.30 -3.79 11.81
N GLY A 220 -15.04 -4.13 11.55
CA GLY A 220 -14.64 -5.28 10.72
C GLY A 220 -15.12 -6.63 11.25
N PHE A 221 -15.30 -6.77 12.56
CA PHE A 221 -15.90 -7.98 13.14
C PHE A 221 -17.38 -8.16 12.74
N LEU A 222 -18.09 -7.05 12.52
CA LEU A 222 -19.49 -7.05 12.06
C LEU A 222 -19.59 -7.32 10.54
N PHE A 223 -18.54 -7.09 9.78
CA PHE A 223 -18.57 -7.23 8.32
C PHE A 223 -18.66 -8.71 7.88
N ALA A 224 -17.92 -9.59 8.53
CA ALA A 224 -17.94 -11.01 8.19
C ALA A 224 -19.34 -11.64 8.30
N PRO A 225 -20.13 -11.46 9.39
CA PRO A 225 -21.50 -11.95 9.45
C PRO A 225 -22.40 -11.44 8.32
N VAL A 226 -22.28 -10.16 7.95
CA VAL A 226 -23.10 -9.57 6.86
C VAL A 226 -22.81 -10.27 5.54
N VAL A 227 -21.53 -10.44 5.19
CA VAL A 227 -21.14 -11.11 3.94
C VAL A 227 -21.51 -12.59 3.95
N ILE A 228 -21.37 -13.28 5.10
CA ILE A 228 -21.78 -14.68 5.24
C ILE A 228 -23.30 -14.82 5.03
N ILE A 229 -24.10 -13.99 5.69
CA ILE A 229 -25.57 -13.99 5.52
C ILE A 229 -25.92 -13.72 4.04
N TRP A 230 -25.23 -12.77 3.41
CA TRP A 230 -25.41 -12.47 1.99
C TRP A 230 -25.07 -13.67 1.09
N LEU A 231 -23.91 -14.31 1.28
CA LEU A 231 -23.50 -15.50 0.51
C LEU A 231 -24.46 -16.68 0.71
N MET A 232 -24.94 -16.90 1.92
CA MET A 232 -25.96 -17.92 2.21
C MET A 232 -27.29 -17.59 1.53
N CYS A 233 -27.68 -16.31 1.55
CA CYS A 233 -28.90 -15.84 0.94
C CYS A 233 -28.89 -16.04 -0.58
N ILE A 234 -27.83 -15.60 -1.28
CA ILE A 234 -27.73 -15.78 -2.74
C ILE A 234 -27.62 -17.24 -3.14
N SER A 235 -26.96 -18.07 -2.33
CA SER A 235 -26.88 -19.53 -2.54
C SER A 235 -28.24 -20.19 -2.40
N ALA A 236 -28.99 -19.86 -1.34
CA ALA A 236 -30.32 -20.42 -1.10
C ALA A 236 -31.32 -20.02 -2.23
N ILE A 237 -31.29 -18.76 -2.66
CA ILE A 237 -32.09 -18.30 -3.79
C ILE A 237 -31.66 -19.02 -5.07
N GLY A 238 -30.34 -19.20 -5.28
CA GLY A 238 -29.80 -19.92 -6.43
C GLY A 238 -30.31 -21.36 -6.50
N VAL A 239 -30.19 -22.10 -5.39
CA VAL A 239 -30.69 -23.49 -5.30
C VAL A 239 -32.20 -23.55 -5.49
N TYR A 240 -32.97 -22.64 -4.88
CA TYR A 240 -34.40 -22.58 -5.06
C TYR A 240 -34.78 -22.39 -6.56
N ASN A 241 -34.14 -21.46 -7.25
CA ASN A 241 -34.38 -21.19 -8.66
C ASN A 241 -34.01 -22.38 -9.56
N ILE A 242 -32.90 -23.06 -9.29
CA ILE A 242 -32.44 -24.25 -10.01
C ILE A 242 -33.50 -25.37 -9.88
N ILE A 243 -33.98 -25.64 -8.67
CA ILE A 243 -34.95 -26.72 -8.43
C ILE A 243 -36.30 -26.39 -9.03
N LYS A 244 -36.75 -25.15 -8.95
CA LYS A 244 -38.09 -24.71 -9.40
C LYS A 244 -38.19 -24.55 -10.90
N TRP A 245 -37.19 -23.92 -11.55
CA TRP A 245 -37.27 -23.46 -12.92
C TRP A 245 -36.54 -24.36 -13.92
N ASP A 246 -35.26 -24.63 -13.71
CA ASP A 246 -34.47 -25.47 -14.62
C ASP A 246 -33.42 -26.31 -13.87
N ARG A 247 -33.74 -27.59 -13.68
CA ARG A 247 -32.82 -28.55 -13.04
C ARG A 247 -31.66 -28.96 -13.93
N HIS A 248 -31.72 -28.68 -15.24
CA HIS A 248 -30.68 -29.08 -16.20
C HIS A 248 -29.70 -27.95 -16.51
N VAL A 249 -29.80 -26.80 -15.84
CA VAL A 249 -28.91 -25.64 -16.02
C VAL A 249 -27.41 -25.97 -15.85
N TYR A 250 -27.06 -27.04 -15.11
CA TYR A 250 -25.69 -27.52 -14.98
C TYR A 250 -25.03 -27.90 -16.33
N ARG A 251 -25.84 -28.19 -17.38
CA ARG A 251 -25.31 -28.44 -18.74
C ARG A 251 -24.56 -27.23 -19.28
N ALA A 252 -24.95 -26.04 -18.89
CA ALA A 252 -24.33 -24.78 -19.30
C ALA A 252 -22.89 -24.63 -18.76
N LEU A 253 -22.42 -25.46 -17.82
CA LEU A 253 -21.03 -25.48 -17.38
C LEU A 253 -20.07 -26.00 -18.46
N SER A 254 -20.58 -26.67 -19.50
CA SER A 254 -19.78 -27.15 -20.61
C SER A 254 -19.25 -25.99 -21.47
N PRO A 255 -17.93 -25.95 -21.81
CA PRO A 255 -17.36 -24.91 -22.66
C PRO A 255 -17.92 -24.91 -24.09
N TYR A 256 -18.66 -25.95 -24.47
CA TYR A 256 -19.37 -26.04 -25.75
C TYR A 256 -20.40 -24.90 -25.93
N TYR A 257 -21.03 -24.47 -24.85
CA TYR A 257 -21.98 -23.36 -24.90
C TYR A 257 -21.28 -22.00 -25.10
N MET A 258 -20.01 -21.84 -24.71
CA MET A 258 -19.24 -20.65 -25.04
C MET A 258 -19.04 -20.53 -26.56
N TYR A 259 -18.69 -21.65 -27.21
CA TYR A 259 -18.52 -21.68 -28.66
C TYR A 259 -19.85 -21.39 -29.39
N LYS A 260 -20.97 -22.03 -28.97
CA LYS A 260 -22.28 -21.77 -29.54
C LYS A 260 -22.69 -20.31 -29.38
N PHE A 261 -22.48 -19.73 -28.22
CA PHE A 261 -22.79 -18.33 -27.92
C PHE A 261 -22.07 -17.39 -28.90
N LEU A 262 -20.75 -17.49 -29.01
CA LEU A 262 -19.98 -16.63 -29.92
C LEU A 262 -20.35 -16.86 -31.39
N LYS A 263 -20.64 -18.09 -31.78
CA LYS A 263 -21.06 -18.40 -33.15
C LYS A 263 -22.42 -17.78 -33.50
N LYS A 264 -23.37 -17.76 -32.55
CA LYS A 264 -24.71 -17.23 -32.74
C LYS A 264 -24.75 -15.70 -32.65
N THR A 265 -24.13 -15.13 -31.65
CA THR A 265 -24.21 -13.70 -31.33
C THR A 265 -23.16 -12.84 -32.03
N GLN A 266 -22.08 -13.46 -32.53
CA GLN A 266 -20.99 -12.80 -33.25
C GLN A 266 -20.47 -11.53 -32.54
N ARG A 267 -20.61 -10.34 -33.15
CA ARG A 267 -20.15 -9.07 -32.59
C ARG A 267 -20.85 -8.68 -31.28
N GLY A 268 -22.16 -8.91 -31.17
CA GLY A 268 -22.92 -8.62 -29.95
C GLY A 268 -22.45 -9.44 -28.75
N GLY A 269 -22.16 -10.75 -28.98
CA GLY A 269 -21.59 -11.61 -27.94
C GLY A 269 -20.20 -11.21 -27.50
N TRP A 270 -19.37 -10.70 -28.40
CA TRP A 270 -18.08 -10.15 -28.03
C TRP A 270 -18.25 -8.91 -27.14
N MET A 271 -19.13 -7.98 -27.51
CA MET A 271 -19.39 -6.78 -26.69
C MET A 271 -19.93 -7.14 -25.31
N SER A 272 -20.72 -8.22 -25.19
CA SER A 272 -21.27 -8.70 -23.91
C SER A 272 -20.21 -9.23 -22.95
N LEU A 273 -19.02 -9.66 -23.45
CA LEU A 273 -17.92 -10.09 -22.60
C LEU A 273 -17.49 -9.00 -21.61
N GLY A 274 -17.63 -7.71 -21.97
CA GLY A 274 -17.38 -6.60 -21.06
C GLY A 274 -18.31 -6.60 -19.82
N GLY A 275 -19.56 -7.05 -19.95
CA GLY A 275 -20.46 -7.25 -18.82
C GLY A 275 -20.14 -8.51 -18.01
N ILE A 276 -19.78 -9.60 -18.70
CA ILE A 276 -19.37 -10.86 -18.06
C ILE A 276 -18.11 -10.67 -17.19
N LEU A 277 -17.17 -9.85 -17.65
CA LEU A 277 -15.94 -9.50 -16.94
C LEU A 277 -16.20 -9.01 -15.50
N LEU A 278 -17.34 -8.36 -15.27
CA LEU A 278 -17.69 -7.84 -13.95
C LEU A 278 -17.86 -8.93 -12.88
N CYS A 279 -17.96 -10.21 -13.27
CA CYS A 279 -18.01 -11.32 -12.30
C CYS A 279 -16.71 -11.53 -11.52
N ILE A 280 -15.59 -10.95 -11.99
CA ILE A 280 -14.26 -11.10 -11.35
C ILE A 280 -13.75 -9.80 -10.71
N THR A 281 -14.58 -8.75 -10.61
CA THR A 281 -14.26 -7.55 -9.83
C THR A 281 -13.91 -7.94 -8.39
N GLY A 282 -12.94 -7.23 -7.78
CA GLY A 282 -12.45 -7.56 -6.44
C GLY A 282 -11.35 -8.62 -6.37
N SER A 283 -11.02 -9.34 -7.46
CA SER A 283 -9.93 -10.32 -7.46
C SER A 283 -8.56 -9.68 -7.22
N GLU A 284 -8.34 -8.47 -7.72
CA GLU A 284 -7.11 -7.72 -7.50
C GLU A 284 -7.04 -7.16 -6.07
N ALA A 285 -8.18 -6.72 -5.52
CA ALA A 285 -8.29 -6.30 -4.12
C ALA A 285 -7.94 -7.46 -3.16
N MET A 286 -8.39 -8.68 -3.47
CA MET A 286 -8.01 -9.89 -2.74
C MET A 286 -6.49 -10.07 -2.67
N PHE A 287 -5.77 -9.77 -3.74
CA PHE A 287 -4.32 -9.83 -3.76
C PHE A 287 -3.68 -8.65 -3.01
N ALA A 288 -4.22 -7.44 -3.15
CA ALA A 288 -3.72 -6.26 -2.45
C ALA A 288 -3.87 -6.36 -0.92
N ASP A 289 -4.94 -7.00 -0.43
CA ASP A 289 -5.21 -7.17 0.99
C ASP A 289 -4.52 -8.40 1.62
N LEU A 290 -3.68 -9.12 0.86
CA LEU A 290 -2.95 -10.28 1.35
C LEU A 290 -2.19 -10.00 2.66
N GLY A 291 -1.67 -8.80 2.80
CA GLY A 291 -0.90 -8.43 3.98
C GLY A 291 -1.67 -8.34 5.30
N HIS A 292 -2.98 -8.36 5.27
CA HIS A 292 -3.81 -8.38 6.47
C HIS A 292 -4.17 -9.80 6.93
N PHE A 293 -4.00 -10.79 6.04
CA PHE A 293 -4.43 -12.17 6.24
C PHE A 293 -3.34 -13.14 5.80
N SER A 294 -3.40 -14.39 6.26
CA SER A 294 -2.49 -15.40 5.74
C SER A 294 -2.97 -15.92 4.38
N GLN A 295 -2.03 -16.27 3.49
CA GLN A 295 -2.33 -16.83 2.17
C GLN A 295 -3.31 -18.01 2.27
N LEU A 296 -3.08 -18.91 3.25
CA LEU A 296 -3.91 -20.12 3.43
C LEU A 296 -5.34 -19.77 3.87
N SER A 297 -5.51 -18.72 4.70
CA SER A 297 -6.84 -18.29 5.15
C SER A 297 -7.69 -17.76 3.99
N ILE A 298 -7.08 -16.98 3.09
CA ILE A 298 -7.72 -16.46 1.88
C ILE A 298 -8.09 -17.63 0.95
N GLN A 299 -7.18 -18.57 0.73
CA GLN A 299 -7.44 -19.73 -0.13
C GLN A 299 -8.61 -20.59 0.36
N ILE A 300 -8.70 -20.84 1.67
CA ILE A 300 -9.78 -21.62 2.28
C ILE A 300 -11.12 -20.88 2.15
N ALA A 301 -11.16 -19.59 2.51
CA ALA A 301 -12.38 -18.80 2.44
C ALA A 301 -12.93 -18.73 1.01
N PHE A 302 -12.07 -18.49 0.02
CA PHE A 302 -12.47 -18.42 -1.37
C PHE A 302 -12.99 -19.78 -1.87
N THR A 303 -12.19 -20.81 -1.75
CA THR A 303 -12.46 -22.12 -2.39
C THR A 303 -13.70 -22.81 -1.82
N PHE A 304 -13.90 -22.72 -0.49
CA PHE A 304 -14.97 -23.48 0.16
C PHE A 304 -16.26 -22.70 0.37
N MET A 305 -16.23 -21.38 0.37
CA MET A 305 -17.42 -20.57 0.65
C MET A 305 -17.78 -19.63 -0.49
N VAL A 306 -16.88 -18.76 -0.90
CA VAL A 306 -17.18 -17.69 -1.87
C VAL A 306 -17.47 -18.25 -3.26
N TYR A 307 -16.55 -19.06 -3.78
CA TYR A 307 -16.65 -19.64 -5.12
C TYR A 307 -17.91 -20.49 -5.33
N PRO A 308 -18.25 -21.47 -4.44
CA PRO A 308 -19.47 -22.26 -4.61
C PRO A 308 -20.74 -21.40 -4.52
N SER A 309 -20.76 -20.41 -3.62
CA SER A 309 -21.92 -19.50 -3.46
C SER A 309 -22.18 -18.69 -4.70
N LEU A 310 -21.12 -18.14 -5.33
CA LEU A 310 -21.23 -17.40 -6.58
C LEU A 310 -21.71 -18.26 -7.73
N ILE A 311 -21.17 -19.47 -7.89
CA ILE A 311 -21.62 -20.39 -8.96
C ILE A 311 -23.10 -20.72 -8.79
N LEU A 312 -23.57 -21.03 -7.58
CA LEU A 312 -24.98 -21.29 -7.31
C LEU A 312 -25.86 -20.08 -7.61
N ALA A 313 -25.42 -18.88 -7.25
CA ALA A 313 -26.14 -17.63 -7.53
C ALA A 313 -26.31 -17.40 -9.04
N TYR A 314 -25.22 -17.52 -9.82
CA TYR A 314 -25.28 -17.32 -11.28
C TYR A 314 -26.08 -18.44 -11.98
N MET A 315 -25.94 -19.69 -11.55
CA MET A 315 -26.75 -20.79 -12.05
C MET A 315 -28.24 -20.57 -11.76
N GLY A 316 -28.58 -20.08 -10.57
CA GLY A 316 -29.96 -19.77 -10.20
C GLY A 316 -30.56 -18.64 -11.02
N GLN A 317 -29.82 -17.60 -11.30
CA GLN A 317 -30.25 -16.51 -12.20
C GLN A 317 -30.45 -17.02 -13.63
N ALA A 318 -29.52 -17.82 -14.15
CA ALA A 318 -29.63 -18.43 -15.47
C ALA A 318 -30.86 -19.36 -15.58
N ALA A 319 -31.11 -20.19 -14.54
CA ALA A 319 -32.27 -21.05 -14.47
C ALA A 319 -33.60 -20.27 -14.50
N TYR A 320 -33.66 -19.15 -13.77
CA TYR A 320 -34.84 -18.27 -13.82
C TYR A 320 -35.00 -17.65 -15.21
N LEU A 321 -33.95 -17.09 -15.79
CA LEU A 321 -34.02 -16.44 -17.11
C LEU A 321 -34.36 -17.43 -18.23
N SER A 322 -33.95 -18.70 -18.12
CA SER A 322 -34.21 -19.74 -19.13
C SER A 322 -35.71 -20.06 -19.34
N GLN A 323 -36.54 -19.74 -18.35
CA GLN A 323 -38.01 -19.97 -18.40
C GLN A 323 -38.83 -18.70 -18.62
N HIS A 324 -38.19 -17.52 -18.60
CA HIS A 324 -38.89 -16.23 -18.67
C HIS A 324 -38.43 -15.41 -19.89
N HIS A 325 -38.41 -16.05 -21.07
CA HIS A 325 -38.01 -15.42 -22.35
C HIS A 325 -38.90 -14.30 -22.84
N VAL A 326 -40.18 -14.34 -22.47
CA VAL A 326 -41.26 -13.46 -23.03
C VAL A 326 -41.45 -12.20 -22.18
N ILE A 327 -40.71 -12.07 -21.10
CA ILE A 327 -40.79 -10.86 -20.30
C ILE A 327 -40.14 -9.73 -21.09
N GLU A 328 -40.95 -8.70 -21.40
CA GLU A 328 -40.55 -7.46 -22.10
C GLU A 328 -39.12 -7.05 -21.76
N SER A 329 -38.40 -6.47 -22.70
CA SER A 329 -36.99 -6.05 -22.60
C SER A 329 -36.57 -5.37 -21.29
N GLU A 330 -37.53 -4.95 -20.48
CA GLU A 330 -37.40 -4.33 -19.19
C GLU A 330 -37.03 -5.29 -18.04
N SER A 331 -37.39 -6.59 -18.13
CA SER A 331 -37.10 -7.56 -17.05
C SER A 331 -35.62 -7.91 -16.94
N TYR A 332 -34.89 -7.84 -18.03
CA TYR A 332 -33.43 -7.97 -18.01
C TYR A 332 -32.73 -6.73 -17.38
N GLY A 333 -33.39 -5.57 -17.43
CA GLY A 333 -32.91 -4.33 -16.81
C GLY A 333 -32.79 -4.38 -15.28
N ILE A 334 -33.56 -5.26 -14.61
CA ILE A 334 -33.60 -5.33 -13.13
C ILE A 334 -32.70 -6.43 -12.56
N GLY A 335 -32.24 -7.36 -13.41
CA GLY A 335 -31.18 -8.30 -13.05
C GLY A 335 -31.52 -9.26 -11.90
N PHE A 336 -30.73 -9.27 -10.85
CA PHE A 336 -30.82 -10.22 -9.74
C PHE A 336 -32.18 -10.23 -9.02
N TYR A 337 -32.73 -9.06 -8.73
CA TYR A 337 -33.96 -8.94 -7.90
C TYR A 337 -35.23 -9.54 -8.53
N VAL A 338 -35.27 -9.66 -9.85
CA VAL A 338 -36.40 -10.33 -10.55
C VAL A 338 -36.43 -11.82 -10.24
N SER A 339 -35.24 -12.44 -10.09
CA SER A 339 -35.14 -13.87 -9.77
C SER A 339 -35.44 -14.19 -8.30
N VAL A 340 -35.61 -13.18 -7.45
CA VAL A 340 -35.94 -13.34 -6.03
C VAL A 340 -37.44 -13.48 -5.82
N PRO A 341 -37.92 -14.45 -5.02
CA PRO A 341 -39.34 -14.57 -4.66
C PRO A 341 -39.88 -13.28 -4.05
N GLU A 342 -41.09 -12.86 -4.41
CA GLU A 342 -41.66 -11.57 -4.02
C GLU A 342 -41.64 -11.28 -2.51
N ILE A 343 -41.95 -12.28 -1.70
CA ILE A 343 -41.97 -12.17 -0.22
C ILE A 343 -40.59 -11.85 0.35
N LEU A 344 -39.53 -12.30 -0.32
CA LEU A 344 -38.15 -12.12 0.16
C LEU A 344 -37.46 -10.88 -0.46
N ARG A 345 -38.07 -10.19 -1.43
CA ARG A 345 -37.41 -9.05 -2.11
C ARG A 345 -36.95 -7.96 -1.18
N LEU A 346 -37.81 -7.54 -0.23
CA LEU A 346 -37.46 -6.47 0.70
C LEU A 346 -36.33 -6.85 1.70
N PRO A 347 -36.38 -8.00 2.39
CA PRO A 347 -35.27 -8.48 3.21
C PRO A 347 -33.96 -8.62 2.43
N VAL A 348 -34.02 -9.20 1.23
CA VAL A 348 -32.86 -9.39 0.37
C VAL A 348 -32.27 -8.04 -0.06
N LEU A 349 -33.09 -7.04 -0.38
CA LEU A 349 -32.65 -5.69 -0.71
C LEU A 349 -31.84 -5.06 0.44
N VAL A 350 -32.34 -5.17 1.67
CA VAL A 350 -31.65 -4.62 2.85
C VAL A 350 -30.29 -5.32 3.05
N ILE A 351 -30.26 -6.65 2.94
CA ILE A 351 -29.02 -7.42 3.09
C ILE A 351 -28.03 -7.08 1.96
N ALA A 352 -28.53 -6.91 0.72
CA ALA A 352 -27.71 -6.52 -0.43
C ALA A 352 -27.07 -5.14 -0.27
N ILE A 353 -27.83 -4.15 0.25
CA ILE A 353 -27.30 -2.81 0.53
C ILE A 353 -26.20 -2.90 1.61
N LEU A 354 -26.43 -3.65 2.69
CA LEU A 354 -25.40 -3.85 3.71
C LEU A 354 -24.17 -4.56 3.17
N ALA A 355 -24.36 -5.59 2.32
CA ALA A 355 -23.25 -6.29 1.68
C ALA A 355 -22.48 -5.38 0.71
N ALA A 356 -23.15 -4.51 -0.05
CA ALA A 356 -22.51 -3.53 -0.93
C ALA A 356 -21.72 -2.48 -0.17
N VAL A 357 -22.20 -2.02 0.99
CA VAL A 357 -21.47 -1.12 1.89
C VAL A 357 -20.19 -1.79 2.41
N VAL A 358 -20.29 -3.04 2.85
CA VAL A 358 -19.13 -3.81 3.34
C VAL A 358 -18.13 -4.08 2.20
N GLY A 359 -18.61 -4.45 1.01
CA GLY A 359 -17.76 -4.69 -0.16
C GLY A 359 -17.01 -3.44 -0.63
N SER A 360 -17.69 -2.29 -0.62
CA SER A 360 -17.07 -1.00 -0.94
C SER A 360 -15.95 -0.62 0.03
N GLN A 361 -16.07 -1.03 1.29
CA GLN A 361 -15.06 -0.80 2.32
C GLN A 361 -13.72 -1.46 2.00
N ALA A 362 -13.74 -2.69 1.49
CA ALA A 362 -12.55 -3.44 1.11
C ALA A 362 -11.72 -2.71 0.04
N ILE A 363 -12.37 -2.25 -1.01
CA ILE A 363 -11.71 -1.53 -2.12
C ILE A 363 -11.11 -0.19 -1.66
N ILE A 364 -11.81 0.54 -0.77
CA ILE A 364 -11.31 1.81 -0.22
C ILE A 364 -10.05 1.57 0.62
N THR A 365 -10.04 0.56 1.48
CA THR A 365 -8.86 0.22 2.30
C THR A 365 -7.69 -0.28 1.45
N GLY A 366 -7.95 -1.09 0.43
CA GLY A 366 -6.96 -1.50 -0.57
C GLY A 366 -6.34 -0.31 -1.31
N THR A 367 -7.15 0.67 -1.67
CA THR A 367 -6.68 1.93 -2.29
C THR A 367 -5.76 2.71 -1.36
N PHE A 368 -6.08 2.82 -0.07
CA PHE A 368 -5.20 3.47 0.91
C PHE A 368 -3.85 2.73 1.05
N SER A 369 -3.87 1.40 1.04
CA SER A 369 -2.65 0.57 1.10
C SER A 369 -1.74 0.83 -0.09
N ILE A 370 -2.28 0.89 -1.30
CA ILE A 370 -1.53 1.18 -2.53
C ILE A 370 -0.96 2.60 -2.50
N ILE A 371 -1.75 3.60 -2.08
CA ILE A 371 -1.27 4.98 -1.98
C ILE A 371 -0.14 5.10 -0.94
N LYS A 372 -0.24 4.40 0.19
CA LYS A 372 0.85 4.32 1.17
C LYS A 372 2.11 3.73 0.57
N GLN A 373 2.01 2.61 -0.15
CA GLN A 373 3.13 1.98 -0.84
C GLN A 373 3.77 2.95 -1.87
N CYS A 374 2.96 3.61 -2.69
CA CYS A 374 3.43 4.60 -3.67
C CYS A 374 4.11 5.81 -3.00
N SER A 375 3.55 6.31 -1.89
CA SER A 375 4.12 7.43 -1.12
C SER A 375 5.45 7.04 -0.46
N SER A 376 5.55 5.84 0.11
CA SER A 376 6.78 5.33 0.74
C SER A 376 7.91 5.16 -0.28
N LEU A 377 7.60 4.78 -1.52
CA LEU A 377 8.57 4.66 -2.61
C LEU A 377 8.80 5.99 -3.37
N GLY A 378 8.33 7.12 -2.82
CA GLY A 378 8.57 8.45 -3.39
C GLY A 378 7.84 8.72 -4.71
N CYS A 379 6.83 7.90 -5.06
CA CYS A 379 6.05 8.06 -6.28
C CYS A 379 4.75 8.84 -6.10
N PHE A 380 4.36 9.17 -4.86
CA PHE A 380 3.13 9.90 -4.55
C PHE A 380 3.42 11.04 -3.55
N PRO A 381 2.69 12.18 -3.61
CA PRO A 381 2.83 13.26 -2.63
C PRO A 381 2.64 12.76 -1.19
N ARG A 382 3.32 13.40 -0.23
CA ARG A 382 3.22 13.04 1.18
C ARG A 382 1.85 13.38 1.73
N VAL A 383 1.14 12.38 2.24
CA VAL A 383 -0.20 12.49 2.82
C VAL A 383 -0.19 12.11 4.30
N LYS A 384 -1.21 12.53 5.05
CA LYS A 384 -1.37 12.15 6.45
C LYS A 384 -1.82 10.70 6.55
N ILE A 385 -0.96 9.82 7.03
CA ILE A 385 -1.27 8.41 7.27
C ILE A 385 -1.60 8.23 8.76
N VAL A 386 -2.83 7.82 9.06
CA VAL A 386 -3.30 7.54 10.41
C VAL A 386 -3.45 6.04 10.57
N ASN A 387 -2.72 5.45 11.52
CA ASN A 387 -2.92 4.05 11.88
C ASN A 387 -4.17 3.94 12.77
N THR A 388 -5.16 3.19 12.31
CA THR A 388 -6.45 3.05 13.02
C THR A 388 -6.44 1.98 14.09
N SER A 389 -5.46 1.07 14.07
CA SER A 389 -5.32 -0.01 15.06
C SER A 389 -3.89 -0.10 15.58
N SER A 390 -3.74 -0.23 16.90
CA SER A 390 -2.47 -0.53 17.56
C SER A 390 -2.14 -2.04 17.59
N LYS A 391 -3.16 -2.90 17.41
CA LYS A 391 -3.03 -4.36 17.52
C LYS A 391 -2.83 -5.05 16.16
N ILE A 392 -3.43 -4.52 15.10
CA ILE A 392 -3.35 -5.06 13.75
C ILE A 392 -2.55 -4.07 12.90
N HIS A 393 -1.33 -4.46 12.55
CA HIS A 393 -0.47 -3.66 11.67
C HIS A 393 -1.07 -3.65 10.26
N GLY A 394 -1.15 -2.47 9.65
CA GLY A 394 -1.56 -2.32 8.25
C GLY A 394 -2.91 -1.64 8.03
N GLN A 395 -3.79 -1.54 9.01
CA GLN A 395 -5.01 -0.77 8.86
C GLN A 395 -4.72 0.74 8.93
N ILE A 396 -4.85 1.39 7.80
CA ILE A 396 -4.52 2.79 7.61
C ILE A 396 -5.72 3.59 7.13
N TYR A 397 -5.75 4.86 7.52
CA TYR A 397 -6.71 5.85 7.09
C TYR A 397 -5.97 7.09 6.58
N ILE A 398 -6.35 7.58 5.40
CA ILE A 398 -5.75 8.76 4.77
C ILE A 398 -6.86 9.80 4.55
N PRO A 399 -7.01 10.80 5.44
CA PRO A 399 -8.12 11.74 5.40
C PRO A 399 -8.24 12.49 4.07
N GLU A 400 -7.13 12.99 3.55
CA GLU A 400 -7.11 13.78 2.31
C GLU A 400 -7.63 12.96 1.12
N ILE A 401 -7.22 11.71 1.03
CA ILE A 401 -7.63 10.80 -0.04
C ILE A 401 -9.08 10.36 0.16
N ASN A 402 -9.49 10.06 1.39
CA ASN A 402 -10.85 9.63 1.70
C ASN A 402 -11.90 10.63 1.18
N TRP A 403 -11.73 11.91 1.50
CA TRP A 403 -12.65 12.96 1.04
C TRP A 403 -12.59 13.18 -0.47
N THR A 404 -11.40 13.05 -1.07
CA THR A 404 -11.24 13.14 -2.53
C THR A 404 -11.97 11.99 -3.23
N LEU A 405 -11.79 10.76 -2.76
CA LEU A 405 -12.50 9.58 -3.28
C LEU A 405 -14.01 9.74 -3.15
N MET A 406 -14.49 10.22 -1.98
CA MET A 406 -15.92 10.48 -1.77
C MET A 406 -16.49 11.43 -2.83
N LEU A 407 -15.83 12.57 -3.05
CA LEU A 407 -16.29 13.56 -4.05
C LEU A 407 -16.31 12.96 -5.46
N LEU A 408 -15.29 12.19 -5.81
CA LEU A 408 -15.22 11.53 -7.12
C LEU A 408 -16.29 10.43 -7.27
N CYS A 409 -16.55 9.63 -6.23
CA CYS A 409 -17.65 8.65 -6.22
C CYS A 409 -19.01 9.31 -6.43
N LEU A 410 -19.26 10.42 -5.73
CA LEU A 410 -20.51 11.20 -5.91
C LEU A 410 -20.61 11.77 -7.32
N ALA A 411 -19.51 12.31 -7.86
CA ALA A 411 -19.50 12.83 -9.22
C ALA A 411 -19.79 11.75 -10.28
N VAL A 412 -19.23 10.55 -10.12
CA VAL A 412 -19.48 9.40 -10.98
C VAL A 412 -20.95 8.95 -10.87
N THR A 413 -21.48 8.81 -9.65
CA THR A 413 -22.87 8.39 -9.42
C THR A 413 -23.87 9.36 -10.02
N ILE A 414 -23.68 10.67 -9.80
CA ILE A 414 -24.58 11.72 -10.33
C ILE A 414 -24.42 11.86 -11.84
N GLY A 415 -23.20 11.67 -12.37
CA GLY A 415 -22.91 11.82 -13.79
C GLY A 415 -23.45 10.69 -14.65
N PHE A 416 -23.25 9.45 -14.23
CA PHE A 416 -23.68 8.28 -15.02
C PHE A 416 -25.15 7.92 -14.84
N ARG A 417 -25.63 7.83 -13.61
CA ARG A 417 -27.02 7.43 -13.26
C ARG A 417 -27.47 6.12 -13.90
N ASP A 418 -26.52 5.27 -14.24
CA ASP A 418 -26.77 4.03 -14.99
C ASP A 418 -25.73 2.97 -14.61
N THR A 419 -26.21 1.80 -14.19
CA THR A 419 -25.39 0.65 -13.80
C THR A 419 -24.51 0.16 -14.96
N LYS A 420 -25.03 0.15 -16.21
CA LYS A 420 -24.30 -0.33 -17.39
C LYS A 420 -23.04 0.51 -17.65
N ARG A 421 -23.20 1.85 -17.67
CA ARG A 421 -22.06 2.77 -17.90
C ARG A 421 -21.02 2.70 -16.81
N MET A 422 -21.45 2.61 -15.54
CA MET A 422 -20.53 2.40 -14.40
C MET A 422 -19.83 1.05 -14.49
N GLY A 423 -20.55 -0.01 -14.88
CA GLY A 423 -19.99 -1.34 -15.10
C GLY A 423 -18.96 -1.37 -16.22
N ASN A 424 -19.21 -0.73 -17.37
CA ASN A 424 -18.24 -0.63 -18.45
C ASN A 424 -16.94 0.09 -18.02
N ALA A 425 -17.09 1.14 -17.19
CA ALA A 425 -15.96 1.86 -16.64
C ALA A 425 -15.14 0.98 -15.66
N SER A 426 -15.78 0.36 -14.67
CA SER A 426 -15.10 -0.53 -13.72
C SER A 426 -14.47 -1.74 -14.42
N GLY A 427 -15.17 -2.35 -15.39
CA GLY A 427 -14.64 -3.48 -16.16
C GLY A 427 -13.32 -3.16 -16.86
N LEU A 428 -13.21 -1.99 -17.52
CA LEU A 428 -11.95 -1.60 -18.17
C LEU A 428 -10.82 -1.34 -17.16
N ALA A 429 -11.12 -0.74 -16.00
CA ALA A 429 -10.14 -0.53 -14.96
C ALA A 429 -9.57 -1.87 -14.45
N VAL A 430 -10.45 -2.79 -14.06
CA VAL A 430 -10.09 -4.11 -13.52
C VAL A 430 -9.27 -4.93 -14.51
N ILE A 431 -9.70 -5.04 -15.77
CA ILE A 431 -8.97 -5.87 -16.75
C ILE A 431 -7.59 -5.28 -17.07
N THR A 432 -7.44 -3.96 -17.05
CA THR A 432 -6.15 -3.31 -17.25
C THR A 432 -5.19 -3.65 -16.11
N VAL A 433 -5.65 -3.61 -14.87
CA VAL A 433 -4.84 -4.01 -13.70
C VAL A 433 -4.44 -5.49 -13.80
N MET A 434 -5.36 -6.37 -14.18
CA MET A 434 -5.09 -7.80 -14.34
C MET A 434 -4.02 -8.08 -15.39
N LEU A 435 -4.03 -7.37 -16.52
CA LEU A 435 -2.98 -7.44 -17.55
C LEU A 435 -1.62 -6.98 -17.01
N VAL A 436 -1.59 -5.88 -16.27
CA VAL A 436 -0.36 -5.41 -15.61
C VAL A 436 0.17 -6.46 -14.64
N THR A 437 -0.70 -7.03 -13.81
CA THR A 437 -0.34 -8.10 -12.86
C THR A 437 0.18 -9.34 -13.59
N THR A 438 -0.40 -9.74 -14.72
CA THR A 438 0.10 -10.85 -15.55
C THR A 438 1.51 -10.57 -16.07
N CYS A 439 1.76 -9.37 -16.56
CA CYS A 439 3.10 -8.96 -17.02
C CYS A 439 4.13 -8.96 -15.88
N LEU A 440 3.80 -8.36 -14.74
CA LEU A 440 4.70 -8.33 -13.58
C LEU A 440 4.94 -9.73 -13.01
N MET A 441 3.90 -10.56 -12.92
CA MET A 441 4.00 -11.93 -12.44
C MET A 441 4.89 -12.80 -13.32
N SER A 442 4.86 -12.61 -14.63
CA SER A 442 5.76 -13.33 -15.53
C SER A 442 7.24 -13.05 -15.25
N LEU A 443 7.56 -11.79 -14.94
CA LEU A 443 8.91 -11.40 -14.52
C LEU A 443 9.26 -12.00 -13.15
N VAL A 444 8.32 -12.05 -12.20
CA VAL A 444 8.52 -12.69 -10.89
C VAL A 444 8.81 -14.18 -11.04
N ILE A 445 8.11 -14.91 -11.91
CA ILE A 445 8.36 -16.34 -12.17
C ILE A 445 9.81 -16.58 -12.63
N VAL A 446 10.33 -15.72 -13.51
CA VAL A 446 11.71 -15.86 -14.05
C VAL A 446 12.77 -15.34 -13.08
N LEU A 447 12.60 -14.14 -12.53
CA LEU A 447 13.62 -13.43 -11.76
C LEU A 447 13.63 -13.81 -10.27
N CYS A 448 12.44 -13.91 -9.66
CA CYS A 448 12.33 -14.17 -8.22
C CYS A 448 12.22 -15.66 -7.92
N TRP A 449 11.32 -16.37 -8.60
CA TRP A 449 11.15 -17.82 -8.41
C TRP A 449 12.17 -18.66 -9.18
N ARG A 450 12.95 -18.05 -10.06
CA ARG A 450 14.01 -18.71 -10.88
C ARG A 450 13.53 -19.97 -11.61
N LYS A 451 12.27 -19.94 -12.06
CA LYS A 451 11.64 -21.02 -12.81
C LYS A 451 11.95 -20.89 -14.30
N SER A 452 11.60 -21.94 -15.08
CA SER A 452 11.80 -21.97 -16.53
C SER A 452 11.07 -20.81 -17.22
N VAL A 453 11.72 -20.21 -18.19
CA VAL A 453 11.14 -19.19 -19.08
C VAL A 453 9.92 -19.69 -19.83
N LEU A 454 9.93 -20.99 -20.19
CA LEU A 454 8.80 -21.62 -20.85
C LEU A 454 7.55 -21.56 -19.98
N LEU A 455 7.68 -21.78 -18.65
CA LEU A 455 6.55 -21.68 -17.72
C LEU A 455 6.00 -20.24 -17.68
N ALA A 456 6.88 -19.23 -17.64
CA ALA A 456 6.45 -17.84 -17.67
C ALA A 456 5.77 -17.47 -18.99
N LEU A 457 6.31 -17.96 -20.10
CA LEU A 457 5.72 -17.75 -21.43
C LEU A 457 4.34 -18.42 -21.54
N CYS A 458 4.21 -19.68 -21.09
CA CYS A 458 2.91 -20.37 -21.02
C CYS A 458 1.91 -19.60 -20.15
N PHE A 459 2.36 -19.06 -19.01
CA PHE A 459 1.51 -18.25 -18.12
C PHE A 459 1.01 -16.99 -18.84
N VAL A 460 1.89 -16.22 -19.48
CA VAL A 460 1.52 -14.99 -20.21
C VAL A 460 0.62 -15.31 -21.41
N ILE A 461 0.94 -16.31 -22.21
CA ILE A 461 0.13 -16.66 -23.38
C ILE A 461 -1.25 -17.11 -22.95
N PHE A 462 -1.35 -18.00 -21.94
CA PHE A 462 -2.63 -18.55 -21.51
C PHE A 462 -3.51 -17.48 -20.84
N PHE A 463 -3.05 -16.86 -19.77
CA PHE A 463 -3.85 -15.84 -19.06
C PHE A 463 -3.94 -14.53 -19.83
N GLY A 464 -2.85 -14.10 -20.46
CA GLY A 464 -2.82 -12.88 -21.24
C GLY A 464 -3.73 -12.91 -22.47
N SER A 465 -3.92 -14.08 -23.13
CA SER A 465 -4.87 -14.20 -24.25
C SER A 465 -6.31 -14.06 -23.78
N ILE A 466 -6.67 -14.65 -22.62
CA ILE A 466 -8.00 -14.51 -22.02
C ILE A 466 -8.25 -13.05 -21.64
N GLU A 467 -7.29 -12.43 -20.96
CA GLU A 467 -7.41 -11.04 -20.53
C GLU A 467 -7.42 -10.05 -21.71
N ALA A 468 -6.63 -10.30 -22.76
CA ALA A 468 -6.65 -9.50 -23.98
C ALA A 468 -8.01 -9.57 -24.68
N LEU A 469 -8.67 -10.73 -24.68
CA LEU A 469 -10.01 -10.89 -25.21
C LEU A 469 -11.01 -10.00 -24.46
N TYR A 470 -10.99 -10.03 -23.11
CA TYR A 470 -11.85 -9.18 -22.28
C TYR A 470 -11.50 -7.69 -22.40
N PHE A 471 -10.21 -7.37 -22.47
CA PHE A 471 -9.74 -6.00 -22.65
C PHE A 471 -10.24 -5.41 -23.97
N SER A 472 -10.17 -6.18 -25.06
CA SER A 472 -10.66 -5.75 -26.35
C SER A 472 -12.18 -5.50 -26.34
N ALA A 473 -12.96 -6.37 -25.65
CA ALA A 473 -14.39 -6.20 -25.49
C ALA A 473 -14.75 -4.94 -24.68
N SER A 474 -14.02 -4.69 -23.59
CA SER A 474 -14.21 -3.48 -22.77
C SER A 474 -13.79 -2.22 -23.51
N LEU A 475 -12.78 -2.28 -24.38
CA LEU A 475 -12.31 -1.14 -25.14
C LEU A 475 -13.30 -0.71 -26.23
N ILE A 476 -14.06 -1.63 -26.82
CA ILE A 476 -15.12 -1.30 -27.79
C ILE A 476 -16.18 -0.39 -27.15
N LYS A 477 -16.46 -0.57 -25.86
CA LYS A 477 -17.41 0.24 -25.08
C LYS A 477 -16.83 1.55 -24.56
N PHE A 478 -15.73 2.03 -25.17
CA PHE A 478 -15.02 3.25 -24.75
C PHE A 478 -15.96 4.45 -24.59
N LEU A 479 -16.79 4.74 -25.59
CA LEU A 479 -17.75 5.87 -25.55
C LEU A 479 -18.93 5.64 -24.62
N GLU A 480 -19.19 4.40 -24.21
CA GLU A 480 -20.28 4.03 -23.30
C GLU A 480 -19.90 4.06 -21.82
N GLY A 481 -18.87 4.85 -21.45
CA GLY A 481 -18.44 5.07 -20.08
C GLY A 481 -17.01 4.59 -19.78
N ALA A 482 -16.45 3.68 -20.58
CA ALA A 482 -15.12 3.12 -20.33
C ALA A 482 -13.95 4.13 -20.50
N TRP A 483 -14.19 5.34 -21.01
CA TRP A 483 -13.18 6.41 -21.06
C TRP A 483 -12.86 7.00 -19.69
N VAL A 484 -13.79 6.94 -18.73
CA VAL A 484 -13.63 7.58 -17.40
C VAL A 484 -12.45 7.04 -16.62
N PRO A 485 -12.25 5.72 -16.44
CA PRO A 485 -11.07 5.21 -15.71
C PRO A 485 -9.75 5.59 -16.37
N ILE A 486 -9.72 5.70 -17.70
CA ILE A 486 -8.50 6.12 -18.42
C ILE A 486 -8.17 7.57 -18.09
N VAL A 487 -9.16 8.48 -18.12
CA VAL A 487 -8.94 9.90 -17.78
C VAL A 487 -8.51 10.04 -16.32
N MET A 488 -9.16 9.32 -15.42
CA MET A 488 -8.81 9.34 -13.99
C MET A 488 -7.40 8.79 -13.75
N ALA A 489 -7.07 7.63 -14.34
CA ALA A 489 -5.73 7.05 -14.23
C ALA A 489 -4.67 7.98 -14.84
N PHE A 490 -4.95 8.63 -15.95
CA PHE A 490 -4.06 9.61 -16.55
C PHE A 490 -3.84 10.83 -15.65
N ALA A 491 -4.88 11.34 -14.99
CA ALA A 491 -4.77 12.43 -14.02
C ALA A 491 -3.90 12.03 -12.81
N PHE A 492 -4.14 10.86 -12.23
CA PHE A 492 -3.30 10.34 -11.13
C PHE A 492 -1.86 10.07 -11.59
N MET A 493 -1.68 9.54 -12.80
CA MET A 493 -0.36 9.32 -13.38
C MET A 493 0.42 10.63 -13.55
N ILE A 494 -0.21 11.70 -14.00
CA ILE A 494 0.41 13.03 -14.11
C ILE A 494 0.88 13.50 -12.72
N VAL A 495 0.03 13.37 -11.70
CA VAL A 495 0.39 13.76 -10.32
C VAL A 495 1.60 12.95 -9.83
N MET A 496 1.58 11.63 -10.03
CA MET A 496 2.67 10.74 -9.61
C MET A 496 3.97 11.02 -10.37
N CYS A 497 3.90 11.21 -11.70
CA CYS A 497 5.06 11.50 -12.52
C CYS A 497 5.68 12.86 -12.20
N ILE A 498 4.87 13.90 -11.99
CA ILE A 498 5.35 15.24 -11.61
C ILE A 498 6.03 15.19 -10.25
N TRP A 499 5.41 14.51 -9.28
CA TRP A 499 5.99 14.35 -7.94
C TRP A 499 7.32 13.60 -7.97
N HIS A 500 7.35 12.44 -8.62
CA HIS A 500 8.57 11.63 -8.75
C HIS A 500 9.69 12.39 -9.48
N TYR A 501 9.37 13.06 -10.60
CA TYR A 501 10.33 13.84 -11.36
C TYR A 501 10.89 15.02 -10.54
N GLY A 502 10.05 15.76 -9.84
CA GLY A 502 10.46 16.88 -9.00
C GLY A 502 11.32 16.44 -7.82
N SER A 503 10.95 15.35 -7.16
CA SER A 503 11.72 14.75 -6.06
C SER A 503 13.08 14.22 -6.52
N LEU A 504 13.14 13.58 -7.70
CA LEU A 504 14.38 13.11 -8.30
C LEU A 504 15.31 14.29 -8.63
N LYS A 505 14.79 15.37 -9.22
CA LYS A 505 15.58 16.57 -9.54
C LYS A 505 16.09 17.29 -8.31
N LYS A 506 15.30 17.33 -7.24
CA LYS A 506 15.73 17.83 -5.94
C LYS A 506 16.91 17.03 -5.40
N TYR A 507 16.80 15.70 -5.39
CA TYR A 507 17.85 14.81 -4.93
C TYR A 507 19.13 14.92 -5.77
N GLU A 508 19.02 14.96 -7.10
CA GLU A 508 20.15 15.18 -8.00
C GLU A 508 20.89 16.49 -7.69
N PHE A 509 20.15 17.56 -7.37
CA PHE A 509 20.74 18.83 -6.95
C PHE A 509 21.49 18.73 -5.64
N ASP A 510 20.88 18.06 -4.63
CA ASP A 510 21.54 17.84 -3.32
C ASP A 510 22.84 17.04 -3.47
N VAL A 511 22.85 16.00 -4.31
CA VAL A 511 24.05 15.17 -4.56
C VAL A 511 25.13 15.96 -5.29
N GLN A 512 24.78 16.79 -6.27
CA GLN A 512 25.73 17.60 -7.04
C GLN A 512 26.36 18.73 -6.23
N ASN A 513 25.62 19.29 -5.26
CA ASN A 513 26.03 20.42 -4.43
C ASN A 513 26.41 20.01 -3.00
N LYS A 514 26.63 18.71 -2.74
CA LYS A 514 27.13 18.26 -1.45
C LYS A 514 28.53 18.83 -1.18
N VAL A 515 28.78 19.18 0.07
CA VAL A 515 30.04 19.75 0.51
C VAL A 515 30.90 18.66 1.14
N SER A 516 32.21 18.74 0.95
CA SER A 516 33.15 17.78 1.56
C SER A 516 33.31 18.02 3.07
N VAL A 517 33.67 16.96 3.77
CA VAL A 517 33.98 17.03 5.22
C VAL A 517 35.17 17.94 5.49
N GLU A 518 36.18 17.91 4.62
CA GLU A 518 37.39 18.76 4.72
C GLU A 518 37.03 20.24 4.71
N TRP A 519 36.03 20.65 3.90
CA TRP A 519 35.54 22.01 3.90
C TRP A 519 34.95 22.43 5.25
N LEU A 520 34.15 21.57 5.89
CA LEU A 520 33.59 21.85 7.22
C LEU A 520 34.64 21.95 8.30
N LEU A 521 35.64 21.08 8.27
CA LEU A 521 36.74 21.08 9.22
C LEU A 521 37.66 22.29 9.06
N GLY A 522 37.86 22.75 7.83
CA GLY A 522 38.62 23.96 7.49
C GLY A 522 37.97 25.28 7.93
N LEU A 523 36.65 25.29 8.17
CA LEU A 523 35.93 26.49 8.62
C LEU A 523 36.20 26.87 10.08
N GLY A 524 36.59 25.89 10.93
CA GLY A 524 36.70 26.08 12.39
C GLY A 524 37.57 27.25 12.83
N PRO A 525 38.83 27.42 12.34
CA PRO A 525 39.70 28.48 12.78
C PRO A 525 39.37 29.86 12.20
N SER A 526 38.77 29.91 11.02
CA SER A 526 38.64 31.16 10.26
C SER A 526 37.33 31.93 10.49
N LEU A 527 36.24 31.26 10.93
CA LEU A 527 34.88 31.83 11.07
C LEU A 527 34.47 32.12 12.52
N GLY A 528 35.31 31.83 13.54
CA GLY A 528 34.95 32.02 14.94
C GLY A 528 33.69 31.24 15.36
N ILE A 529 33.58 29.98 14.88
CA ILE A 529 32.39 29.15 15.10
C ILE A 529 32.23 28.85 16.59
N VAL A 530 31.05 29.18 17.12
CA VAL A 530 30.68 28.90 18.51
C VAL A 530 29.95 27.56 18.60
N ARG A 531 30.44 26.67 19.49
CA ARG A 531 29.77 25.40 19.82
C ARG A 531 28.77 25.62 20.97
N VAL A 532 27.48 25.44 20.69
CA VAL A 532 26.41 25.56 21.69
C VAL A 532 26.16 24.19 22.33
N ARG A 533 25.87 24.17 23.64
CA ARG A 533 25.53 22.90 24.33
C ARG A 533 24.27 22.28 23.74
N GLY A 534 24.27 20.94 23.63
CA GLY A 534 23.13 20.19 23.11
C GLY A 534 23.45 19.40 21.85
N ILE A 535 22.45 18.67 21.37
CA ILE A 535 22.49 17.86 20.14
C ILE A 535 21.74 18.59 19.03
N GLY A 536 22.43 18.84 17.92
CA GLY A 536 21.80 19.35 16.68
C GLY A 536 21.46 18.22 15.73
N LEU A 537 20.19 17.94 15.49
CA LEU A 537 19.71 16.98 14.50
C LEU A 537 19.45 17.71 13.18
N ILE A 538 20.27 17.43 12.18
CA ILE A 538 20.15 18.01 10.84
C ILE A 538 19.48 17.00 9.92
N HIS A 539 18.22 17.26 9.55
CA HIS A 539 17.52 16.40 8.62
C HIS A 539 18.06 16.58 7.20
N THR A 540 18.44 15.48 6.55
CA THR A 540 18.93 15.45 5.18
C THR A 540 18.38 14.24 4.42
N GLU A 541 18.22 14.38 3.10
CA GLU A 541 17.92 13.25 2.21
C GLU A 541 19.22 12.61 1.66
N LEU A 542 20.38 13.23 1.92
CA LEU A 542 21.68 12.73 1.50
C LEU A 542 22.15 11.58 2.38
N VAL A 543 22.66 10.57 1.75
CA VAL A 543 23.24 9.37 2.37
C VAL A 543 24.72 9.55 2.64
N SER A 544 25.40 10.45 1.89
CA SER A 544 26.83 10.77 2.04
C SER A 544 27.11 12.26 1.79
N GLY A 545 28.13 12.83 2.43
CA GLY A 545 28.51 14.23 2.31
C GLY A 545 27.62 15.17 3.15
N ILE A 546 27.97 16.43 3.22
CA ILE A 546 27.26 17.45 3.99
C ILE A 546 26.27 18.18 3.06
N PRO A 547 25.00 18.34 3.44
CA PRO A 547 24.03 19.01 2.60
C PRO A 547 24.37 20.51 2.41
N ALA A 548 24.21 21.02 1.19
CA ALA A 548 24.47 22.41 0.86
C ALA A 548 23.72 23.40 1.76
N ILE A 549 22.51 23.05 2.19
CA ILE A 549 21.69 23.88 3.08
C ILE A 549 22.38 24.11 4.44
N PHE A 550 23.08 23.09 4.95
CA PHE A 550 23.84 23.23 6.20
C PHE A 550 25.07 24.10 6.00
N SER A 551 25.75 24.02 4.86
CA SER A 551 26.91 24.89 4.59
C SER A 551 26.48 26.37 4.54
N HIS A 552 25.37 26.68 3.89
CA HIS A 552 24.80 28.02 3.89
C HIS A 552 24.36 28.48 5.28
N PHE A 553 23.81 27.57 6.09
CA PHE A 553 23.42 27.89 7.45
C PHE A 553 24.64 28.30 8.29
N VAL A 554 25.71 27.50 8.28
CA VAL A 554 26.92 27.77 9.08
C VAL A 554 27.66 29.02 8.59
N THR A 555 27.64 29.30 7.29
CA THR A 555 28.28 30.50 6.73
C THR A 555 27.57 31.78 7.18
N ASN A 556 26.23 31.75 7.31
CA ASN A 556 25.45 32.91 7.71
C ASN A 556 25.28 33.03 9.24
N LEU A 557 25.24 31.91 9.95
CA LEU A 557 25.14 31.81 11.40
C LEU A 557 26.28 30.88 11.90
N PRO A 558 27.46 31.43 12.28
CA PRO A 558 28.60 30.63 12.65
C PRO A 558 28.44 30.04 14.07
N ALA A 559 27.37 29.35 14.32
CA ALA A 559 27.05 28.64 15.54
C ALA A 559 26.37 27.30 15.27
N PHE A 560 26.83 26.24 15.94
CA PHE A 560 26.17 24.95 15.91
C PHE A 560 26.43 24.13 17.19
N HIS A 561 25.64 23.07 17.39
CA HIS A 561 25.68 22.29 18.64
C HIS A 561 26.96 21.48 18.80
N GLN A 562 27.28 21.15 20.06
CA GLN A 562 28.47 20.35 20.42
C GLN A 562 28.47 18.99 19.73
N VAL A 563 27.30 18.33 19.72
CA VAL A 563 27.07 17.07 19.01
C VAL A 563 26.20 17.36 17.81
N LEU A 564 26.67 17.01 16.63
CA LEU A 564 25.92 17.13 15.38
C LEU A 564 25.56 15.76 14.84
N VAL A 565 24.30 15.55 14.48
CA VAL A 565 23.83 14.32 13.87
C VAL A 565 23.14 14.64 12.54
N PHE A 566 23.73 14.22 11.42
CA PHE A 566 23.09 14.27 10.12
C PHE A 566 22.14 13.08 10.00
N LEU A 567 20.85 13.34 10.14
CA LEU A 567 19.79 12.34 10.15
C LEU A 567 19.19 12.18 8.77
N CYS A 568 19.35 11.01 8.17
CA CYS A 568 18.71 10.63 6.93
C CYS A 568 17.64 9.56 7.22
N VAL A 569 16.37 9.89 7.02
CA VAL A 569 15.28 8.92 7.11
C VAL A 569 14.90 8.50 5.71
N LYS A 570 15.02 7.21 5.40
CA LYS A 570 14.71 6.66 4.08
C LYS A 570 13.82 5.44 4.16
N SER A 571 12.96 5.31 3.14
CA SER A 571 12.21 4.08 2.90
C SER A 571 13.03 3.14 2.03
N VAL A 572 12.99 1.86 2.34
CA VAL A 572 13.62 0.79 1.56
C VAL A 572 12.54 -0.12 0.97
N PRO A 573 12.78 -0.75 -0.19
CA PRO A 573 11.80 -1.60 -0.86
C PRO A 573 11.66 -2.97 -0.18
N VAL A 574 11.35 -2.95 1.12
CA VAL A 574 10.98 -4.11 1.93
C VAL A 574 9.77 -3.75 2.77
N PRO A 575 8.88 -4.70 3.10
CA PRO A 575 7.71 -4.40 3.93
C PRO A 575 8.08 -3.90 5.32
N HIS A 576 8.97 -4.61 5.99
CA HIS A 576 9.41 -4.31 7.35
C HIS A 576 10.92 -4.41 7.49
N VAL A 577 11.50 -3.47 8.23
CA VAL A 577 12.89 -3.51 8.69
C VAL A 577 12.93 -3.91 10.17
N LYS A 578 13.72 -4.92 10.49
CA LYS A 578 13.89 -5.33 11.89
C LYS A 578 14.47 -4.18 12.71
N HIS A 579 14.07 -4.09 13.97
CA HIS A 579 14.53 -3.03 14.87
C HIS A 579 16.06 -3.00 14.97
N GLU A 580 16.70 -4.17 14.97
CA GLU A 580 18.16 -4.35 15.03
C GLU A 580 18.89 -3.84 13.77
N GLU A 581 18.21 -3.77 12.63
CA GLU A 581 18.79 -3.38 11.34
C GLU A 581 18.37 -1.96 10.91
N ARG A 582 17.59 -1.26 11.76
CA ARG A 582 16.97 0.02 11.41
C ARG A 582 17.95 1.17 11.34
N PHE A 583 18.92 1.21 12.26
CA PHE A 583 19.87 2.31 12.39
C PHE A 583 21.22 1.95 11.79
N LEU A 584 21.73 2.81 10.91
CA LEU A 584 23.11 2.82 10.44
C LEU A 584 23.79 4.06 11.01
N VAL A 585 24.82 3.90 11.82
CA VAL A 585 25.52 5.01 12.46
C VAL A 585 27.00 5.00 12.03
N GLY A 586 27.56 6.18 11.81
CA GLY A 586 28.95 6.36 11.49
C GLY A 586 29.48 7.75 11.90
N HIS A 587 30.79 7.91 12.02
CA HIS A 587 31.43 9.20 12.21
C HIS A 587 31.60 9.96 10.91
N ILE A 588 31.51 11.27 10.99
CA ILE A 588 31.90 12.18 9.90
C ILE A 588 33.19 12.92 10.35
N GLY A 589 34.29 12.55 9.76
CA GLY A 589 35.61 13.12 10.11
C GLY A 589 36.16 12.61 11.44
N PRO A 590 37.16 13.34 12.05
CA PRO A 590 37.80 12.95 13.31
C PRO A 590 36.82 12.90 14.49
N ARG A 591 37.00 11.94 15.39
CA ARG A 591 36.13 11.73 16.57
C ARG A 591 36.04 12.95 17.49
N GLU A 592 37.03 13.79 17.51
CA GLU A 592 37.08 15.01 18.32
C GLU A 592 36.00 16.04 17.97
N TYR A 593 35.50 16.00 16.73
CA TYR A 593 34.50 16.95 16.28
C TYR A 593 33.06 16.57 16.68
N ARG A 594 32.83 15.35 17.19
CA ARG A 594 31.50 14.84 17.62
C ARG A 594 30.41 15.00 16.54
N ILE A 595 30.75 14.65 15.32
CA ILE A 595 29.84 14.72 14.17
C ILE A 595 29.50 13.29 13.73
N TYR A 596 28.20 12.97 13.73
CA TYR A 596 27.72 11.64 13.38
C TYR A 596 26.78 11.72 12.17
N ARG A 597 26.73 10.63 11.44
CA ARG A 597 25.68 10.35 10.48
C ARG A 597 24.83 9.21 11.00
N CYS A 598 23.53 9.39 10.92
CA CYS A 598 22.57 8.35 11.24
C CYS A 598 21.60 8.19 10.09
N ILE A 599 21.55 6.97 9.51
CA ILE A 599 20.57 6.62 8.48
C ILE A 599 19.55 5.69 9.11
N VAL A 600 18.29 6.13 9.13
CA VAL A 600 17.17 5.36 9.65
C VAL A 600 16.38 4.77 8.50
N ARG A 601 16.26 3.44 8.47
CA ARG A 601 15.61 2.69 7.42
C ARG A 601 14.22 2.25 7.86
N TYR A 602 13.21 2.57 7.06
CA TYR A 602 11.84 2.10 7.26
C TYR A 602 11.40 1.28 6.06
N GLY A 603 10.74 0.16 6.32
CA GLY A 603 9.99 -0.56 5.30
C GLY A 603 8.73 0.24 4.90
N TYR A 604 8.17 -0.06 3.75
CA TYR A 604 6.99 0.67 3.26
C TYR A 604 5.73 0.42 4.12
N ARG A 605 5.76 -0.52 5.05
CA ARG A 605 4.71 -0.81 6.04
C ARG A 605 5.03 -0.37 7.45
N ASP A 606 6.27 -0.05 7.74
CA ASP A 606 6.66 0.36 9.09
C ASP A 606 5.89 1.61 9.52
N ALA A 607 5.42 1.60 10.76
CA ALA A 607 4.85 2.77 11.39
C ALA A 607 5.97 3.60 12.03
N HIS A 608 5.88 4.92 11.89
CA HIS A 608 6.76 5.81 12.63
C HIS A 608 6.39 5.79 14.11
N LYS A 609 7.40 5.75 14.98
CA LYS A 609 7.22 5.78 16.42
C LYS A 609 6.93 7.20 16.92
N ASP A 610 6.42 7.30 18.15
CA ASP A 610 6.27 8.58 18.84
C ASP A 610 7.62 9.26 19.09
N ASP A 611 7.62 10.59 19.15
CA ASP A 611 8.82 11.42 19.17
C ASP A 611 9.82 11.05 20.26
N SER A 612 9.35 10.85 21.48
CA SER A 612 10.20 10.53 22.63
C SER A 612 10.85 9.15 22.53
N GLU A 613 10.19 8.17 21.94
CA GLU A 613 10.77 6.85 21.68
C GLU A 613 11.80 6.90 20.58
N PHE A 614 11.56 7.67 19.51
CA PHE A 614 12.49 7.83 18.41
C PHE A 614 13.79 8.52 18.85
N GLU A 615 13.71 9.62 19.62
CA GLU A 615 14.87 10.31 20.16
C GLU A 615 15.71 9.39 21.06
N ASN A 616 15.06 8.61 21.92
CA ASN A 616 15.73 7.64 22.78
C ASN A 616 16.44 6.56 21.97
N ASP A 617 15.75 5.96 20.99
CA ASP A 617 16.33 4.93 20.13
C ASP A 617 17.54 5.47 19.33
N LEU A 618 17.49 6.71 18.86
CA LEU A 618 18.57 7.38 18.14
C LEU A 618 19.78 7.56 19.02
N VAL A 619 19.62 8.16 20.20
CA VAL A 619 20.72 8.39 21.13
C VAL A 619 21.31 7.07 21.64
N CYS A 620 20.47 6.06 21.93
CA CYS A 620 20.93 4.72 22.31
C CYS A 620 21.75 4.07 21.18
N SER A 621 21.33 4.23 19.93
CA SER A 621 22.06 3.68 18.79
C SER A 621 23.42 4.34 18.60
N ILE A 622 23.53 5.66 18.81
CA ILE A 622 24.80 6.39 18.75
C ILE A 622 25.71 5.96 19.94
N ALA A 623 25.14 5.84 21.13
CA ALA A 623 25.90 5.40 22.32
C ALA A 623 26.46 3.96 22.16
N GLU A 624 25.65 3.06 21.59
CA GLU A 624 26.10 1.69 21.31
C GLU A 624 27.18 1.63 20.22
N PHE A 625 27.08 2.50 19.19
CA PHE A 625 28.12 2.66 18.18
C PHE A 625 29.45 3.11 18.80
N ILE A 626 29.46 4.11 19.70
CA ILE A 626 30.64 4.57 20.41
C ILE A 626 31.22 3.45 21.28
N ARG A 627 30.34 2.70 21.99
CA ARG A 627 30.74 1.60 22.89
C ARG A 627 31.38 0.43 22.15
N THR A 628 30.82 0.06 21.00
CA THR A 628 31.28 -1.12 20.27
C THR A 628 32.65 -0.91 19.60
N GLY A 629 33.06 0.33 19.39
CA GLY A 629 34.37 0.68 18.85
C GLY A 629 34.72 0.02 17.52
N LYS A 630 33.78 -0.62 16.85
CA LYS A 630 34.00 -1.34 15.60
C LYS A 630 34.35 -0.33 14.51
N MET A 631 35.64 -0.16 14.33
CA MET A 631 36.20 0.28 13.07
C MET A 631 35.56 -0.57 11.97
N GLY A 632 35.01 0.09 10.93
CA GLY A 632 34.41 -0.56 9.81
C GLY A 632 35.22 -1.78 9.35
N LEU A 633 34.51 -2.84 9.03
CA LEU A 633 35.08 -4.05 8.42
C LEU A 633 35.94 -3.63 7.23
N ASN A 634 37.25 -3.86 7.33
CA ASN A 634 38.19 -3.78 6.21
C ASN A 634 37.69 -4.68 5.09
N VAL A 635 37.00 -4.11 4.11
CA VAL A 635 36.81 -4.71 2.80
C VAL A 635 38.09 -4.40 2.03
N ASN A 636 38.91 -5.42 1.83
CA ASN A 636 40.07 -5.37 0.96
C ASN A 636 39.64 -4.93 -0.45
N GLY A 637 40.07 -3.75 -0.85
CA GLY A 637 39.83 -3.25 -2.20
C GLY A 637 40.35 -1.84 -2.39
N GLU A 638 41.37 -1.67 -3.20
CA GLU A 638 42.19 -0.49 -3.46
C GLU A 638 41.47 0.77 -4.00
N ASP A 639 40.16 0.85 -4.01
CA ASP A 639 39.40 1.94 -4.67
C ASP A 639 38.70 2.95 -3.71
N LEU A 640 38.92 2.90 -2.42
CA LEU A 640 38.19 3.72 -1.42
C LEU A 640 39.02 4.84 -0.78
N ARG A 641 39.73 5.62 -1.59
CA ARG A 641 40.43 6.85 -1.08
C ARG A 641 39.56 8.12 -1.10
N LYS A 642 38.25 8.05 -1.32
CA LYS A 642 37.45 9.28 -1.53
C LYS A 642 36.30 9.56 -0.56
N ASP A 643 35.83 8.62 0.26
CA ASP A 643 34.74 8.90 1.20
C ASP A 643 35.11 8.40 2.60
N PHE A 644 35.49 9.30 3.49
CA PHE A 644 35.84 9.06 4.91
C PHE A 644 34.63 8.77 5.81
N GLU A 645 33.63 8.04 5.33
CA GLU A 645 32.42 7.73 6.11
C GLU A 645 32.24 6.21 6.24
N ASP A 646 32.81 5.61 7.30
CA ASP A 646 32.55 4.22 7.65
C ASP A 646 31.24 4.11 8.43
N LEU A 647 30.16 3.66 7.76
CA LEU A 647 28.87 3.42 8.38
C LEU A 647 28.79 1.98 8.90
N THR A 648 28.42 1.82 10.17
CA THR A 648 28.18 0.50 10.79
C THR A 648 26.71 0.30 11.15
N VAL A 649 26.23 -0.95 10.99
CA VAL A 649 24.90 -1.34 11.47
C VAL A 649 24.95 -1.47 12.98
N VAL A 650 24.15 -0.68 13.68
CA VAL A 650 24.01 -0.74 15.13
C VAL A 650 22.66 -1.34 15.47
N GLY A 651 22.69 -2.53 16.09
CA GLY A 651 21.50 -3.12 16.68
C GLY A 651 21.08 -2.31 17.90
N THR A 652 19.85 -1.84 17.98
CA THR A 652 19.28 -1.31 19.22
C THR A 652 19.21 -2.44 20.24
N PRO A 653 19.78 -2.29 21.46
CA PRO A 653 19.66 -3.30 22.47
C PRO A 653 18.20 -3.52 22.82
N SER A 654 17.71 -4.73 22.61
CA SER A 654 16.48 -5.16 23.26
C SER A 654 16.69 -5.00 24.77
N THR A 655 15.75 -4.47 25.50
CA THR A 655 15.75 -4.10 26.92
C THR A 655 16.20 -5.20 27.90
N HIS A 656 16.85 -6.27 27.44
CA HIS A 656 17.23 -7.45 28.23
C HIS A 656 18.68 -7.91 28.14
N LEU A 657 19.62 -7.14 27.60
CA LEU A 657 21.03 -7.61 27.59
C LEU A 657 22.02 -6.57 28.15
N SER A 658 22.36 -6.86 29.38
CA SER A 658 23.62 -6.61 30.08
C SER A 658 24.42 -5.37 29.69
N GLY A 659 24.30 -4.31 30.47
CA GLY A 659 25.29 -3.25 30.56
C GLY A 659 24.75 -1.84 30.68
N VAL A 660 23.50 -1.57 30.39
CA VAL A 660 22.85 -0.28 30.67
C VAL A 660 21.63 -0.57 31.53
N GLN A 661 21.73 -0.36 32.82
CA GLN A 661 20.59 -0.39 33.73
C GLN A 661 19.82 0.92 33.60
N LEU A 662 18.56 0.82 33.21
CA LEU A 662 17.57 1.90 33.33
C LEU A 662 17.20 1.94 34.83
N CYS A 663 17.67 2.93 35.57
CA CYS A 663 17.16 3.20 36.89
C CYS A 663 15.89 4.05 36.75
N GLU A 664 14.75 3.50 37.09
CA GLU A 664 13.57 4.29 37.41
C GLU A 664 13.79 4.88 38.80
N ASP A 665 13.83 6.20 38.92
CA ASP A 665 13.79 6.85 40.23
C ASP A 665 12.42 6.52 40.86
N GLU A 666 12.40 5.61 41.84
CA GLU A 666 11.27 5.44 42.75
C GLU A 666 11.17 6.75 43.56
N ASP A 667 10.03 7.40 43.44
CA ASP A 667 9.67 8.54 44.29
C ASP A 667 9.80 8.13 45.75
N VAL A 668 10.75 8.69 46.46
CA VAL A 668 10.79 8.65 47.92
C VAL A 668 9.58 9.43 48.41
N SER A 669 8.56 8.73 48.77
CA SER A 669 7.42 9.27 49.49
C SER A 669 7.84 9.72 50.88
N ALA A 670 8.05 11.02 51.03
CA ALA A 670 8.12 11.64 52.35
C ALA A 670 6.69 11.71 52.95
N GLU A 671 6.41 10.85 53.89
CA GLU A 671 5.28 11.01 54.81
C GLU A 671 5.38 12.35 55.53
N LEU A 672 4.37 13.20 55.35
CA LEU A 672 4.03 14.26 56.28
C LEU A 672 2.54 14.17 56.58
N VAL A 673 2.32 13.74 57.81
CA VAL A 673 1.06 13.75 58.56
C VAL A 673 0.55 15.17 58.75
N GLY A 674 -0.75 15.43 58.57
CA GLY A 674 -1.39 16.55 59.20
C GLY A 674 -2.52 17.24 58.43
N THR A 675 -3.76 16.82 58.76
CA THR A 675 -5.02 17.61 58.96
C THR A 675 -5.58 18.53 57.86
N SER A 676 -6.72 18.10 57.38
CA SER A 676 -8.02 18.83 57.25
C SER A 676 -8.02 20.27 56.69
N GLU A 677 -8.64 20.49 55.53
CA GLU A 677 -9.93 21.17 55.37
C GLU A 677 -10.26 21.44 53.87
N ARG A 678 -11.55 21.36 53.60
CA ARG A 678 -12.27 21.58 52.34
C ARG A 678 -12.02 22.95 51.72
N LYS A 679 -11.80 23.02 50.38
CA LYS A 679 -12.56 23.95 49.49
C LYS A 679 -12.31 23.59 48.00
N GLU A 680 -13.42 23.41 47.29
CA GLU A 680 -13.49 23.36 45.82
C GLU A 680 -12.98 24.64 45.20
N ILE A 681 -12.14 24.54 44.14
CA ILE A 681 -12.08 25.49 43.04
C ILE A 681 -11.23 24.86 41.87
N LEU A 682 -11.86 24.77 40.72
CA LEU A 682 -11.34 24.67 39.34
C LEU A 682 -9.90 24.16 39.12
N SER A 683 -9.81 23.01 38.47
CA SER A 683 -8.56 22.36 38.05
C SER A 683 -7.96 22.99 36.78
N PRO A 684 -6.67 23.33 36.76
CA PRO A 684 -5.91 23.42 35.52
C PRO A 684 -5.45 22.01 35.11
N ARG A 685 -5.47 21.73 33.81
CA ARG A 685 -4.93 20.50 33.21
C ARG A 685 -3.52 20.22 33.69
N VAL A 686 -3.36 19.18 34.50
CA VAL A 686 -2.05 18.67 34.90
C VAL A 686 -1.43 17.97 33.71
N THR A 687 -0.42 18.58 33.11
CA THR A 687 0.52 17.90 32.22
C THR A 687 1.28 16.87 33.05
N LYS A 688 1.16 15.60 32.69
CA LYS A 688 1.93 14.51 33.29
C LYS A 688 3.43 14.85 33.22
N PRO A 689 4.22 14.70 34.30
CA PRO A 689 5.65 14.97 34.27
C PRO A 689 6.32 13.99 33.30
N LYS A 690 7.15 14.51 32.41
CA LYS A 690 7.98 13.71 31.50
C LYS A 690 8.91 12.86 32.36
N LYS A 691 8.80 11.53 32.26
CA LYS A 691 9.74 10.60 32.90
C LYS A 691 11.16 10.95 32.42
N ARG A 692 12.04 11.34 33.29
CA ARG A 692 13.47 11.52 33.01
C ARG A 692 14.13 10.15 33.06
N VAL A 693 14.68 9.71 31.93
CA VAL A 693 15.45 8.47 31.84
C VAL A 693 16.91 8.82 32.06
N ARG A 694 17.52 8.34 33.13
CA ARG A 694 18.96 8.45 33.37
C ARG A 694 19.67 7.20 32.89
N PHE A 695 20.72 7.36 32.10
CA PHE A 695 21.58 6.25 31.68
C PHE A 695 22.75 6.14 32.69
N VAL A 696 22.88 4.98 33.31
CA VAL A 696 24.04 4.64 34.09
C VAL A 696 25.02 3.91 33.19
N ILE A 697 26.18 4.48 32.94
CA ILE A 697 27.25 3.85 32.18
C ILE A 697 27.96 2.88 33.09
N PRO A 698 27.95 1.56 32.87
CA PRO A 698 28.74 0.63 33.70
C PRO A 698 30.22 0.86 33.44
N GLU A 699 31.00 0.96 34.47
CA GLU A 699 32.47 0.93 34.41
C GLU A 699 32.94 -0.45 33.93
N SER A 700 33.05 -0.60 32.62
CA SER A 700 33.58 -1.83 32.01
C SER A 700 35.09 -1.65 31.73
N PRO A 701 35.95 -2.57 32.15
CA PRO A 701 37.41 -2.42 32.01
C PRO A 701 37.91 -2.53 30.55
N LYS A 702 37.02 -2.60 29.56
CA LYS A 702 37.37 -2.75 28.13
C LYS A 702 37.03 -1.55 27.24
N ILE A 703 36.52 -0.46 27.80
CA ILE A 703 36.18 0.73 27.00
C ILE A 703 37.40 1.67 27.00
N ASP A 704 37.82 2.07 25.80
CA ASP A 704 38.86 3.04 25.59
C ASP A 704 38.53 4.38 26.28
N ARG A 705 39.49 5.04 26.91
CA ARG A 705 39.29 6.33 27.60
C ARG A 705 38.64 7.38 26.68
N SER A 706 39.04 7.39 25.41
CA SER A 706 38.47 8.32 24.43
C SER A 706 36.98 8.05 24.18
N ALA A 707 36.56 6.78 24.18
CA ALA A 707 35.15 6.39 24.01
C ALA A 707 34.32 6.73 25.27
N GLN A 708 34.92 6.64 26.48
CA GLN A 708 34.24 7.06 27.71
C GLN A 708 33.98 8.56 27.73
N GLU A 709 34.95 9.35 27.28
CA GLU A 709 34.83 10.81 27.21
C GLU A 709 33.76 11.22 26.17
N GLU A 710 33.77 10.55 25.03
CA GLU A 710 32.77 10.74 23.97
C GLU A 710 31.33 10.40 24.43
N LEU A 711 31.15 9.31 25.17
CA LEU A 711 29.85 8.93 25.76
C LEU A 711 29.40 9.95 26.81
N ARG A 712 30.30 10.44 27.65
CA ARG A 712 29.99 11.48 28.65
C ARG A 712 29.51 12.76 27.97
N GLU A 713 30.23 13.24 26.97
CA GLU A 713 29.84 14.44 26.22
C GLU A 713 28.49 14.27 25.50
N LEU A 714 28.21 13.07 24.92
CA LEU A 714 26.92 12.77 24.30
C LEU A 714 25.76 12.85 25.32
N MET A 715 25.99 12.35 26.55
CA MET A 715 24.99 12.39 27.62
C MET A 715 24.78 13.82 28.15
N GLU A 716 25.85 14.58 28.37
CA GLU A 716 25.74 15.98 28.74
C GLU A 716 25.04 16.83 27.68
N ALA A 717 25.31 16.56 26.40
CA ALA A 717 24.62 17.22 25.29
C ALA A 717 23.13 16.85 25.23
N ARG A 718 22.77 15.62 25.53
CA ARG A 718 21.40 15.18 25.62
C ARG A 718 20.65 15.87 26.75
N GLU A 719 21.22 16.00 27.92
CA GLU A 719 20.61 16.71 29.06
C GLU A 719 20.39 18.20 28.73
N ALA A 720 21.27 18.80 27.94
CA ALA A 720 21.14 20.19 27.49
C ALA A 720 20.00 20.38 26.47
N GLY A 721 19.55 19.31 25.79
CA GLY A 721 18.42 19.31 24.87
C GLY A 721 18.80 18.99 23.42
N ILE A 722 17.76 18.70 22.62
CA ILE A 722 17.86 18.36 21.20
C ILE A 722 17.22 19.48 20.39
N ALA A 723 17.96 20.02 19.42
CA ALA A 723 17.46 20.99 18.45
C ALA A 723 17.38 20.37 17.06
N TYR A 724 16.27 20.59 16.36
CA TYR A 724 16.04 20.10 15.01
C TYR A 724 16.32 21.19 13.98
N ILE A 725 17.23 20.93 13.06
CA ILE A 725 17.53 21.82 11.93
C ILE A 725 16.95 21.21 10.67
N LEU A 726 15.94 21.85 10.13
CA LEU A 726 15.16 21.38 8.99
C LEU A 726 15.45 22.22 7.77
N GLY A 727 15.79 21.55 6.67
CA GLY A 727 16.04 22.20 5.40
C GLY A 727 14.77 22.29 4.53
N HIS A 728 14.30 23.49 4.21
CA HIS A 728 13.26 23.72 3.21
C HIS A 728 13.88 24.08 1.86
N SER A 729 13.79 23.17 0.89
CA SER A 729 14.25 23.40 -0.47
C SER A 729 13.11 23.86 -1.38
N TYR A 730 13.26 25.03 -2.00
CA TYR A 730 12.35 25.56 -3.03
C TYR A 730 12.93 25.22 -4.40
N VAL A 731 12.35 24.24 -5.10
CA VAL A 731 12.85 23.80 -6.40
C VAL A 731 12.31 24.68 -7.50
N ARG A 732 13.19 25.26 -8.33
CA ARG A 732 12.86 26.07 -9.50
C ARG A 732 13.62 25.58 -10.71
N ALA A 733 12.99 25.63 -11.88
CA ALA A 733 13.65 25.31 -13.15
C ALA A 733 14.59 26.44 -13.58
N LYS A 734 15.80 26.08 -14.07
CA LYS A 734 16.76 27.06 -14.64
C LYS A 734 16.12 27.88 -15.76
N GLN A 735 16.55 29.13 -15.92
CA GLN A 735 15.98 30.05 -16.91
C GLN A 735 16.01 29.54 -18.35
N GLY A 736 17.02 28.79 -18.77
CA GLY A 736 17.16 28.18 -20.10
C GLY A 736 16.46 26.85 -20.31
N SER A 737 15.70 26.32 -19.31
CA SER A 737 15.04 25.02 -19.40
C SER A 737 13.85 25.01 -20.36
N SER A 738 13.50 23.82 -20.89
CA SER A 738 12.34 23.64 -21.77
C SER A 738 11.03 24.05 -21.07
N LEU A 739 10.03 24.45 -21.86
CA LEU A 739 8.73 24.88 -21.36
C LEU A 739 8.05 23.79 -20.51
N PHE A 740 8.12 22.52 -20.94
CA PHE A 740 7.57 21.40 -20.18
C PHE A 740 8.21 21.25 -18.80
N LYS A 741 9.54 21.39 -18.71
CA LYS A 741 10.25 21.32 -17.42
C LYS A 741 9.84 22.48 -16.51
N LYS A 742 9.67 23.68 -17.05
CA LYS A 742 9.20 24.84 -16.27
C LYS A 742 7.79 24.64 -15.73
N ILE A 743 6.87 24.14 -16.56
CA ILE A 743 5.49 23.84 -16.12
C ILE A 743 5.49 22.74 -15.07
N ALA A 744 6.20 21.63 -15.32
CA ALA A 744 6.24 20.49 -14.40
C ALA A 744 6.83 20.88 -13.03
N ILE A 745 7.93 21.65 -12.98
CA ILE A 745 8.62 21.99 -11.74
C ILE A 745 8.02 23.22 -11.06
N ASN A 746 7.91 24.35 -11.77
CA ASN A 746 7.52 25.61 -11.14
C ASN A 746 6.03 25.68 -10.83
N PHE A 747 5.19 24.95 -11.57
CA PHE A 747 3.75 24.91 -11.36
C PHE A 747 3.32 23.60 -10.71
N GLY A 748 3.52 22.46 -11.38
CA GLY A 748 3.02 21.17 -10.92
C GLY A 748 3.66 20.72 -9.61
N TYR A 749 4.98 20.62 -9.56
CA TYR A 749 5.69 20.15 -8.36
C TYR A 749 5.58 21.14 -7.19
N ASP A 750 5.67 22.47 -7.45
CA ASP A 750 5.54 23.47 -6.39
C ASP A 750 4.12 23.47 -5.79
N PHE A 751 3.08 23.32 -6.63
CA PHE A 751 1.70 23.17 -6.18
C PHE A 751 1.53 21.90 -5.31
N LEU A 752 2.00 20.76 -5.79
CA LEU A 752 1.91 19.50 -5.04
C LEU A 752 2.69 19.57 -3.72
N ARG A 753 3.88 20.17 -3.73
CA ARG A 753 4.71 20.34 -2.55
C ARG A 753 4.04 21.22 -1.47
N ARG A 754 3.42 22.32 -1.86
CA ARG A 754 2.71 23.22 -0.94
C ARG A 754 1.49 22.55 -0.31
N ASN A 755 0.81 21.68 -1.06
CA ASN A 755 -0.38 20.97 -0.60
C ASN A 755 -0.05 19.59 0.01
N SER A 756 1.21 19.18 0.02
CA SER A 756 1.66 17.93 0.67
C SER A 756 2.20 18.21 2.08
N ARG A 757 2.22 17.17 2.90
CA ARG A 757 2.77 17.27 4.26
C ARG A 757 4.28 17.51 4.22
N PRO A 758 4.82 18.36 5.11
CA PRO A 758 6.26 18.60 5.19
C PRO A 758 6.99 17.31 5.64
N PRO A 759 8.29 17.18 5.34
CA PRO A 759 9.09 16.03 5.79
C PRO A 759 9.10 15.83 7.32
N THR A 760 8.95 16.92 8.05
CA THR A 760 8.85 16.95 9.52
C THR A 760 7.69 16.17 10.08
N TYR A 761 6.59 16.06 9.32
CA TYR A 761 5.43 15.30 9.74
C TYR A 761 5.72 13.79 9.84
N THR A 762 6.61 13.27 9.02
CA THR A 762 7.03 11.86 9.06
C THR A 762 7.95 11.56 10.24
N LEU A 763 8.54 12.60 10.84
CA LEU A 763 9.45 12.51 11.98
C LEU A 763 8.78 12.88 13.31
N SER A 764 7.52 13.34 13.27
CA SER A 764 6.77 13.85 14.45
C SER A 764 7.61 14.83 15.30
N VAL A 765 8.32 15.76 14.67
CA VAL A 765 9.28 16.65 15.35
C VAL A 765 8.56 17.65 16.27
N PRO A 766 9.00 17.82 17.54
CA PRO A 766 8.41 18.82 18.43
C PRO A 766 8.59 20.23 17.88
N HIS A 767 7.50 20.95 17.67
CA HIS A 767 7.53 22.32 17.12
C HIS A 767 8.31 23.34 17.96
N ALA A 768 8.52 23.04 19.24
CA ALA A 768 9.18 23.95 20.19
C ALA A 768 10.71 24.07 20.00
N SER A 769 11.36 23.14 19.29
CA SER A 769 12.83 23.05 19.17
C SER A 769 13.28 22.96 17.71
N THR A 770 12.51 23.54 16.77
CA THR A 770 12.81 23.46 15.33
C THR A 770 13.35 24.78 14.79
N LEU A 771 14.44 24.69 14.02
CA LEU A 771 14.98 25.76 13.21
C LEU A 771 14.80 25.41 11.72
N GLU A 772 14.08 26.23 10.99
CA GLU A 772 13.84 26.03 9.57
C GLU A 772 14.76 26.89 8.72
N VAL A 773 15.49 26.27 7.80
CA VAL A 773 16.41 26.95 6.87
C VAL A 773 15.89 26.78 5.44
N GLY A 774 15.61 27.90 4.76
CA GLY A 774 15.09 27.91 3.38
C GLY A 774 16.21 28.12 2.36
N MET A 775 16.23 27.30 1.28
CA MET A 775 17.14 27.46 0.15
C MET A 775 16.43 27.24 -1.19
N VAL A 776 16.77 28.03 -2.21
CA VAL A 776 16.23 27.88 -3.56
C VAL A 776 17.16 27.01 -4.43
N TYR A 777 16.62 25.92 -4.94
CA TYR A 777 17.31 24.97 -5.81
C TYR A 777 16.98 25.24 -7.27
N ASN A 778 17.95 25.74 -8.04
CA ASN A 778 17.79 25.97 -9.48
C ASN A 778 18.23 24.72 -10.26
N VAL A 779 17.27 23.89 -10.66
CA VAL A 779 17.48 22.58 -11.31
C VAL A 779 17.27 22.61 -12.81
#